data_97d8ae4ae248327060853047a71a1271
#
_entry.id   97d8ae4ae248327060853047a71a1271
#
_cell.length_a   1.000
_cell.length_b   1.000
_cell.length_c   1.000
_cell.angle_alpha   90.00
_cell.angle_beta   90.00
_cell.angle_gamma   90.00
#
_symmetry.space_group_name_H-M   'P 1'
#
loop_
_entity.id
_entity.type
_entity.pdbx_description
1 polymer ?
#
loop_
_entity_poly.entity_id
_entity_poly.type
_entity_poly.pdbx_seq_one_letter_code
_entity_poly.pdbx_strand_id
1 'polypeptide(L)'
;MRLPVKSRYALLLVIASCIAFPAFAQNPLSTAYSRDPQQPVDQDYTAKIKQYTTAPNFNSPLTDYLPASKTVPTPAKVLGDVSGAPNILPYAEDVYKYFRLLAASTPRVKVFTIGHSEEGREMIAVAIADESLLAQQKENDARLAKLADPRTIHMDDTVAAGLVKQSFPVYYITGTIHSPETGAPTALMEMAYRLAVDDSPYIKYIRSHMIVLITPVVEVDGRDRMVDIYKWHLAHPGENYPHLLYWGHYVAHDNNRDAMGMTLNLTNNVLDTYLSWHAQVLHDLHESVPFLYDNTVGDGPYNAWVDPTLNDEWAELGWNNVGQMQNLGMPGVYTHGDFDTWSPGYLMFLAAMHNGISRLYETFGNGGADTEKRILGPDEYERTWYKPNPPLPVVTWSQRNNNNYEQTALLTTISYFAQNSQTWLQNYYFKSKRSIEKPSENGPAAYVIPDENQSASRRAELLRVLTLQHVEISRLSEPATVTNPAKKSDDAKSDKSDTKSEKPDAKPEPKTRTFPPGSYVIRMDQPYSRIADALLDRQYWAPDDPQKHPYDDTGWSFPDLFSVPTVRVTDVSILKAKMDPVANAGAPSGSVNGSGDIVAINNAGEITLLGLRYALKDAKVSIADAPFDAAGKHFATGSLIIQRVSADALAAAVKDANVQAVSLTAAPDVALHAAPVPRIAMMHTWLDTQTEGWWRVALDKLHVPYDYINTQTVSHEADLRSKYDVILFAPIGRGAPSMIIDGLPMYGNPLPWQKTDLTPNLTIDSTPDMRPGLGLDGLQHLKDFVSQGGLLITSEDTAQFAIAEGLAPGVFVNRATGVNLTGSVLGATFVNSKSPVAAGYGDSLAVYSANGLAFTIANTISPGRIQTEKDYHRPTGRGGPQDEDIPEGRNIVAPEPLPSPKPWEAAPLNEEQSRDNLFLIPEQYRPDVILRFASKNLLLSGLLEGAGQIEEKPIVVDAHYGQGNVLLFANNPIYRGETIGSYPLVFNAIMNFDHLNRPATK
;
A
#
# COMPACT_ATOMS: atom_id res chain seq x y z
N MET A 1 70.64 23.94 -32.79
CA MET A 1 71.67 23.51 -33.78
C MET A 1 71.27 22.20 -34.37
N ARG A 2 71.40 22.10 -35.70
CA ARG A 2 70.78 21.12 -36.64
C ARG A 2 70.93 19.61 -36.29
N LEU A 3 69.92 18.86 -36.72
CA LEU A 3 69.82 17.44 -37.09
C LEU A 3 71.09 16.78 -37.70
N PRO A 4 71.20 15.45 -37.90
CA PRO A 4 70.32 14.72 -38.81
C PRO A 4 69.92 13.23 -38.45
N VAL A 5 68.86 12.87 -39.08
CA VAL A 5 68.25 11.56 -39.42
C VAL A 5 69.31 10.48 -39.89
N LYS A 6 69.05 9.21 -39.48
CA LYS A 6 69.28 8.01 -40.30
C LYS A 6 68.28 6.92 -40.03
N SER A 7 67.52 6.54 -41.03
CA SER A 7 66.65 5.41 -41.28
C SER A 7 67.38 4.07 -41.19
N ARG A 8 66.70 3.05 -40.58
CA ARG A 8 66.94 1.65 -40.93
C ARG A 8 65.59 0.84 -40.85
N TYR A 9 65.20 0.35 -41.97
CA TYR A 9 64.15 -0.67 -42.10
C TYR A 9 64.54 -1.95 -41.35
N ALA A 10 63.63 -2.50 -40.53
CA ALA A 10 63.70 -3.85 -40.02
C ALA A 10 62.39 -4.56 -40.24
N LEU A 11 62.41 -5.66 -40.88
CA LEU A 11 61.51 -6.66 -41.38
C LEU A 11 60.51 -7.07 -40.31
N LEU A 12 59.19 -6.87 -40.58
CA LEU A 12 58.09 -7.42 -39.77
C LEU A 12 57.91 -8.92 -40.08
N LEU A 13 58.30 -9.75 -39.12
CA LEU A 13 57.88 -11.13 -39.05
C LEU A 13 56.53 -11.17 -38.30
N VAL A 14 55.43 -11.44 -38.99
CA VAL A 14 54.13 -11.71 -38.39
C VAL A 14 54.16 -13.11 -37.80
N ILE A 15 54.37 -13.22 -36.52
CA ILE A 15 54.06 -14.43 -35.75
C ILE A 15 52.57 -14.35 -35.35
N ALA A 16 51.72 -15.07 -36.06
CA ALA A 16 50.37 -15.34 -35.62
C ALA A 16 50.41 -16.22 -34.37
N SER A 17 50.47 -15.63 -33.19
CA SER A 17 50.22 -16.32 -31.95
C SER A 17 48.71 -16.54 -31.84
N CYS A 18 48.27 -17.77 -32.09
CA CYS A 18 46.98 -18.27 -31.61
C CYS A 18 46.96 -18.12 -30.10
N ILE A 19 46.39 -17.04 -29.61
CA ILE A 19 45.97 -16.95 -28.24
C ILE A 19 44.79 -17.93 -28.10
N ALA A 20 45.06 -19.17 -27.73
CA ALA A 20 44.08 -20.06 -27.15
C ALA A 20 43.67 -19.40 -25.85
N PHE A 21 42.48 -18.82 -25.81
CA PHE A 21 41.85 -18.51 -24.53
C PHE A 21 41.83 -19.82 -23.72
N PRO A 22 42.36 -19.85 -22.49
CA PRO A 22 42.20 -21.01 -21.67
C PRO A 22 40.69 -21.23 -21.54
N ALA A 23 40.17 -22.36 -22.02
CA ALA A 23 38.90 -22.86 -21.53
C ALA A 23 38.98 -22.78 -20.02
N PHE A 24 38.12 -22.02 -19.38
CA PHE A 24 38.04 -21.96 -17.93
C PHE A 24 37.92 -23.41 -17.46
N ALA A 25 39.03 -23.97 -16.97
CA ALA A 25 39.02 -25.26 -16.31
C ALA A 25 38.01 -25.12 -15.18
N GLN A 26 36.96 -25.92 -15.22
CA GLN A 26 35.99 -25.98 -14.10
C GLN A 26 36.79 -26.15 -12.84
N ASN A 27 36.61 -25.24 -11.91
CA ASN A 27 37.29 -25.30 -10.63
C ASN A 27 36.91 -26.63 -9.99
N PRO A 28 37.87 -27.54 -9.72
CA PRO A 28 37.57 -28.86 -9.19
C PRO A 28 36.87 -28.83 -7.82
N LEU A 29 36.79 -27.67 -7.19
CA LEU A 29 36.02 -27.42 -5.97
C LEU A 29 34.53 -27.14 -6.22
N SER A 30 34.09 -26.95 -7.49
CA SER A 30 32.69 -26.68 -7.81
C SER A 30 31.87 -27.91 -8.21
N THR A 31 32.13 -29.06 -7.59
CA THR A 31 31.32 -30.28 -7.82
C THR A 31 29.87 -30.14 -7.37
N ALA A 32 29.58 -29.16 -6.52
CA ALA A 32 28.23 -28.85 -6.03
C ALA A 32 27.21 -28.57 -7.16
N TYR A 33 27.65 -27.96 -8.27
CA TYR A 33 26.79 -27.58 -9.40
C TYR A 33 26.94 -28.57 -10.58
N SER A 34 27.43 -29.80 -10.34
CA SER A 34 27.64 -30.79 -11.41
C SER A 34 26.33 -31.25 -12.01
N ARG A 35 26.26 -31.25 -13.32
CA ARG A 35 25.15 -31.85 -14.08
C ARG A 35 25.16 -33.38 -13.93
N ASP A 36 24.00 -34.02 -14.11
CA ASP A 36 23.95 -35.49 -14.33
C ASP A 36 24.58 -35.81 -15.68
N PRO A 37 25.70 -36.52 -15.77
CA PRO A 37 26.35 -36.84 -17.04
C PRO A 37 25.54 -37.77 -17.91
N GLN A 38 24.52 -38.46 -17.38
CA GLN A 38 23.64 -39.35 -18.13
C GLN A 38 22.41 -38.61 -18.68
N GLN A 39 22.08 -37.45 -18.16
CA GLN A 39 20.94 -36.68 -18.68
C GLN A 39 21.35 -35.88 -19.92
N PRO A 40 20.66 -36.05 -21.05
CA PRO A 40 20.95 -35.27 -22.26
C PRO A 40 20.59 -33.79 -22.02
N VAL A 41 21.30 -32.89 -22.72
CA VAL A 41 21.07 -31.45 -22.74
C VAL A 41 20.27 -31.12 -24.01
N ASP A 42 19.29 -30.23 -23.88
CA ASP A 42 18.63 -29.62 -25.04
C ASP A 42 19.62 -28.63 -25.68
N GLN A 43 20.25 -29.07 -26.79
CA GLN A 43 21.33 -28.34 -27.44
C GLN A 43 20.84 -27.02 -28.06
N ASP A 44 19.65 -27.05 -28.68
CA ASP A 44 19.10 -25.87 -29.35
C ASP A 44 18.68 -24.79 -28.33
N TYR A 45 17.99 -25.19 -27.28
CA TYR A 45 17.62 -24.28 -26.20
C TYR A 45 18.88 -23.71 -25.52
N THR A 46 19.84 -24.56 -25.21
CA THR A 46 21.11 -24.16 -24.56
C THR A 46 21.91 -23.19 -25.41
N ALA A 47 21.96 -23.42 -26.73
CA ALA A 47 22.63 -22.49 -27.66
C ALA A 47 21.98 -21.10 -27.64
N LYS A 48 20.66 -21.01 -27.56
CA LYS A 48 19.92 -19.75 -27.47
C LYS A 48 20.10 -19.06 -26.13
N ILE A 49 20.16 -19.79 -24.99
CA ILE A 49 20.53 -19.24 -23.70
C ILE A 49 21.87 -18.48 -23.83
N LYS A 50 22.87 -19.14 -24.41
CA LYS A 50 24.18 -18.52 -24.62
C LYS A 50 24.14 -17.34 -25.60
N GLN A 51 23.34 -17.44 -26.66
CA GLN A 51 23.19 -16.38 -27.66
C GLN A 51 22.60 -15.08 -27.07
N TYR A 52 21.59 -15.19 -26.19
CA TYR A 52 20.86 -14.06 -25.64
C TYR A 52 21.46 -13.53 -24.32
N THR A 53 22.39 -14.26 -23.72
CA THR A 53 23.19 -13.78 -22.59
C THR A 53 24.27 -12.83 -23.13
N THR A 54 24.26 -11.58 -22.68
CA THR A 54 25.08 -10.52 -23.29
C THR A 54 26.54 -10.51 -22.83
N ALA A 55 26.85 -11.15 -21.70
CA ALA A 55 28.22 -11.39 -21.24
C ALA A 55 28.31 -12.70 -20.44
N PRO A 56 29.45 -13.42 -20.49
CA PRO A 56 29.58 -14.74 -19.85
C PRO A 56 29.33 -14.73 -18.34
N ASN A 57 29.67 -13.64 -17.65
CA ASN A 57 29.48 -13.46 -16.21
C ASN A 57 28.03 -13.06 -15.82
N PHE A 58 27.13 -12.96 -16.78
CA PHE A 58 25.68 -12.79 -16.54
C PHE A 58 24.92 -14.12 -16.58
N ASN A 59 25.62 -15.20 -16.33
CA ASN A 59 25.08 -16.55 -16.27
C ASN A 59 25.85 -17.42 -15.26
N SER A 60 25.31 -18.54 -14.89
CA SER A 60 25.90 -19.47 -13.93
C SER A 60 25.82 -20.94 -14.42
N PRO A 61 26.57 -21.88 -13.82
CA PRO A 61 26.43 -23.30 -14.11
C PRO A 61 25.02 -23.86 -13.84
N LEU A 62 24.20 -23.18 -13.07
CA LEU A 62 22.80 -23.57 -12.80
C LEU A 62 21.85 -23.22 -13.96
N THR A 63 22.20 -22.22 -14.77
CA THR A 63 21.30 -21.64 -15.79
C THR A 63 21.88 -21.62 -17.20
N ASP A 64 23.14 -22.01 -17.38
CA ASP A 64 23.86 -21.98 -18.67
C ASP A 64 23.48 -23.12 -19.64
N TYR A 65 22.59 -24.03 -19.27
CA TYR A 65 22.05 -25.10 -20.06
C TYR A 65 20.59 -25.37 -19.75
N LEU A 66 19.92 -26.17 -20.56
CA LEU A 66 18.63 -26.76 -20.22
C LEU A 66 18.68 -28.27 -20.36
N PRO A 67 18.25 -29.08 -19.35
CA PRO A 67 18.17 -30.52 -19.50
C PRO A 67 17.08 -30.90 -20.51
N ALA A 68 17.34 -31.88 -21.34
CA ALA A 68 16.37 -32.40 -22.30
C ALA A 68 15.40 -33.40 -21.66
N SER A 69 14.14 -33.35 -22.04
CA SER A 69 13.12 -34.35 -21.74
C SER A 69 12.41 -34.83 -23.02
N LYS A 70 12.06 -36.09 -23.06
CA LYS A 70 11.26 -36.66 -24.16
C LYS A 70 9.76 -36.47 -23.95
N THR A 71 9.34 -36.25 -22.73
CA THR A 71 7.93 -36.22 -22.31
C THR A 71 7.47 -34.88 -21.80
N VAL A 72 8.36 -34.08 -21.22
CA VAL A 72 8.05 -32.77 -20.64
C VAL A 72 8.47 -31.66 -21.60
N PRO A 73 7.55 -30.84 -22.10
CA PRO A 73 7.88 -29.75 -23.04
C PRO A 73 8.56 -28.58 -22.31
N THR A 74 9.53 -27.96 -23.00
CA THR A 74 10.18 -26.73 -22.55
C THR A 74 9.25 -25.54 -22.72
N PRO A 75 9.53 -24.36 -22.07
CA PRO A 75 8.79 -23.12 -22.28
C PRO A 75 8.66 -22.71 -23.75
N ALA A 76 9.65 -23.03 -24.57
CA ALA A 76 9.65 -22.74 -26.01
C ALA A 76 8.44 -23.30 -26.75
N LYS A 77 7.79 -24.35 -26.24
CA LYS A 77 6.58 -24.92 -26.82
C LYS A 77 5.41 -23.92 -26.88
N VAL A 78 5.37 -22.99 -25.92
CA VAL A 78 4.34 -21.94 -25.85
C VAL A 78 4.88 -20.61 -26.32
N LEU A 79 6.11 -20.26 -25.92
CA LEU A 79 6.72 -18.97 -26.24
C LEU A 79 7.16 -18.84 -27.70
N GLY A 80 7.41 -19.98 -28.40
CA GLY A 80 8.00 -19.98 -29.73
C GLY A 80 9.53 -19.81 -29.74
N ASP A 81 10.10 -19.39 -28.62
CA ASP A 81 11.54 -19.28 -28.37
C ASP A 81 11.83 -19.59 -26.87
N VAL A 82 13.08 -19.51 -26.45
CA VAL A 82 13.49 -19.74 -25.06
C VAL A 82 12.98 -18.64 -24.14
N SER A 83 12.85 -18.92 -22.86
CA SER A 83 12.54 -17.91 -21.84
C SER A 83 13.56 -16.76 -21.85
N GLY A 84 13.08 -15.54 -21.80
CA GLY A 84 13.91 -14.33 -21.86
C GLY A 84 14.48 -14.04 -23.26
N ALA A 85 13.94 -14.67 -24.32
CA ALA A 85 14.29 -14.32 -25.69
C ALA A 85 13.88 -12.87 -26.01
N PRO A 86 14.69 -12.14 -26.82
CA PRO A 86 14.33 -10.81 -27.26
C PRO A 86 12.98 -10.77 -27.99
N ASN A 87 12.22 -9.70 -27.77
CA ASN A 87 10.91 -9.46 -28.39
C ASN A 87 9.82 -10.47 -28.01
N ILE A 88 10.02 -11.31 -26.99
CA ILE A 88 9.04 -12.31 -26.54
C ILE A 88 8.52 -11.92 -25.15
N LEU A 89 7.32 -11.35 -25.13
CA LEU A 89 6.60 -11.02 -23.90
C LEU A 89 5.23 -11.72 -23.92
N PRO A 90 5.03 -12.80 -23.10
CA PRO A 90 3.79 -13.56 -23.08
C PRO A 90 2.69 -12.87 -22.29
N TYR A 91 1.43 -13.06 -22.70
CA TYR A 91 0.25 -12.81 -21.88
C TYR A 91 0.21 -13.74 -20.67
N ALA A 92 -0.53 -13.35 -19.63
CA ALA A 92 -0.74 -14.20 -18.47
C ALA A 92 -1.36 -15.57 -18.86
N GLU A 93 -2.29 -15.60 -19.81
CA GLU A 93 -2.88 -16.84 -20.33
C GLU A 93 -1.83 -17.78 -20.96
N ASP A 94 -0.85 -17.27 -21.70
CA ASP A 94 0.23 -18.08 -22.29
C ASP A 94 1.14 -18.67 -21.21
N VAL A 95 1.44 -17.87 -20.16
CA VAL A 95 2.19 -18.35 -18.99
C VAL A 95 1.43 -19.48 -18.32
N TYR A 96 0.14 -19.30 -18.05
CA TYR A 96 -0.72 -20.31 -17.41
C TYR A 96 -0.90 -21.58 -18.27
N LYS A 97 -1.05 -21.41 -19.58
CA LYS A 97 -1.08 -22.52 -20.55
C LYS A 97 0.18 -23.38 -20.45
N TYR A 98 1.34 -22.75 -20.31
CA TYR A 98 2.58 -23.50 -20.12
C TYR A 98 2.58 -24.29 -18.81
N PHE A 99 2.22 -23.67 -17.69
CA PHE A 99 2.19 -24.37 -16.39
C PHE A 99 1.20 -25.54 -16.37
N ARG A 100 0.04 -25.39 -17.01
CA ARG A 100 -0.91 -26.49 -17.18
C ARG A 100 -0.37 -27.61 -18.07
N LEU A 101 0.33 -27.25 -19.14
CA LEU A 101 1.01 -28.21 -20.00
C LEU A 101 2.11 -28.95 -19.23
N LEU A 102 2.89 -28.27 -18.42
CA LEU A 102 3.91 -28.84 -17.55
C LEU A 102 3.28 -29.82 -16.55
N ALA A 103 2.24 -29.43 -15.85
CA ALA A 103 1.51 -30.26 -14.88
C ALA A 103 0.88 -31.51 -15.54
N ALA A 104 0.39 -31.42 -16.77
CA ALA A 104 -0.12 -32.55 -17.54
C ALA A 104 0.97 -33.53 -17.96
N SER A 105 2.24 -33.08 -18.00
CA SER A 105 3.37 -33.88 -18.52
C SER A 105 4.21 -34.56 -17.43
N THR A 106 4.03 -34.18 -16.17
CA THR A 106 4.79 -34.75 -15.05
C THR A 106 3.98 -34.65 -13.72
N PRO A 107 4.01 -35.72 -12.87
CA PRO A 107 3.35 -35.69 -11.54
C PRO A 107 4.09 -34.83 -10.51
N ARG A 108 5.24 -34.27 -10.85
CA ARG A 108 6.04 -33.36 -9.98
C ARG A 108 5.49 -31.95 -9.94
N VAL A 109 4.44 -31.65 -10.70
CA VAL A 109 3.84 -30.31 -10.80
C VAL A 109 2.34 -30.40 -10.64
N LYS A 110 1.78 -29.53 -9.81
CA LYS A 110 0.34 -29.33 -9.65
C LYS A 110 0.00 -27.85 -9.85
N VAL A 111 -1.05 -27.55 -10.60
CA VAL A 111 -1.57 -26.21 -10.85
C VAL A 111 -2.97 -26.10 -10.27
N PHE A 112 -3.28 -25.01 -9.62
CA PHE A 112 -4.60 -24.74 -9.07
C PHE A 112 -4.90 -23.23 -9.11
N THR A 113 -6.19 -22.89 -9.17
CA THR A 113 -6.68 -21.52 -9.11
C THR A 113 -6.63 -21.04 -7.67
N ILE A 114 -6.12 -19.82 -7.44
CA ILE A 114 -6.07 -19.18 -6.10
C ILE A 114 -7.10 -18.07 -5.95
N GLY A 115 -7.75 -17.67 -7.03
CA GLY A 115 -8.76 -16.63 -7.06
C GLY A 115 -8.83 -15.96 -8.43
N HIS A 116 -9.37 -14.75 -8.44
CA HIS A 116 -9.51 -13.93 -9.64
C HIS A 116 -9.04 -12.50 -9.36
N SER A 117 -8.54 -11.83 -10.40
CA SER A 117 -8.19 -10.41 -10.37
C SER A 117 -9.43 -9.52 -10.23
N GLU A 118 -9.23 -8.21 -10.17
CA GLU A 118 -10.32 -7.23 -10.13
C GLU A 118 -11.19 -7.26 -11.42
N GLU A 119 -10.61 -7.59 -12.57
CA GLU A 119 -11.35 -7.74 -13.85
C GLU A 119 -11.85 -9.18 -14.08
N GLY A 120 -11.73 -10.06 -13.09
CA GLY A 120 -12.24 -11.42 -13.14
C GLY A 120 -11.33 -12.40 -13.88
N ARG A 121 -10.07 -12.04 -14.21
CA ARG A 121 -9.09 -12.98 -14.76
C ARG A 121 -8.60 -13.94 -13.70
N GLU A 122 -8.39 -15.20 -14.09
CA GLU A 122 -7.90 -16.22 -13.18
C GLU A 122 -6.49 -15.91 -12.66
N MET A 123 -6.25 -16.19 -11.38
CA MET A 123 -4.93 -16.24 -10.76
C MET A 123 -4.61 -17.69 -10.38
N ILE A 124 -3.38 -18.13 -10.63
CA ILE A 124 -2.97 -19.52 -10.35
C ILE A 124 -1.79 -19.60 -9.40
N ALA A 125 -1.68 -20.71 -8.70
CA ALA A 125 -0.44 -21.15 -8.09
C ALA A 125 -0.03 -22.53 -8.59
N VAL A 126 1.29 -22.79 -8.53
CA VAL A 126 1.95 -23.98 -9.05
C VAL A 126 2.82 -24.57 -7.95
N ALA A 127 2.54 -25.78 -7.53
CA ALA A 127 3.36 -26.51 -6.56
C ALA A 127 4.29 -27.50 -7.28
N ILE A 128 5.58 -27.45 -6.94
CA ILE A 128 6.63 -28.26 -7.56
C ILE A 128 7.45 -28.97 -6.48
N ALA A 129 7.52 -30.29 -6.54
CA ALA A 129 8.36 -31.14 -5.69
C ALA A 129 8.45 -32.56 -6.27
N ASP A 130 9.20 -33.45 -5.62
CA ASP A 130 9.13 -34.87 -5.94
C ASP A 130 7.71 -35.41 -5.70
N GLU A 131 7.34 -36.40 -6.51
CA GLU A 131 6.02 -37.05 -6.49
C GLU A 131 5.63 -37.51 -5.08
N SER A 132 6.59 -38.04 -4.32
CA SER A 132 6.41 -38.54 -2.96
C SER A 132 6.04 -37.41 -2.00
N LEU A 133 6.59 -36.20 -2.14
CA LEU A 133 6.25 -35.04 -1.31
C LEU A 133 4.85 -34.49 -1.68
N LEU A 134 4.56 -34.35 -2.98
CA LEU A 134 3.23 -33.90 -3.43
C LEU A 134 2.12 -34.89 -3.09
N ALA A 135 2.44 -36.21 -3.00
CA ALA A 135 1.50 -37.21 -2.51
C ALA A 135 1.20 -37.08 -1.00
N GLN A 136 2.15 -36.58 -0.21
CA GLN A 136 2.05 -36.36 1.24
C GLN A 136 1.67 -34.91 1.61
N GLN A 137 1.28 -34.10 0.64
CA GLN A 137 1.00 -32.67 0.86
C GLN A 137 0.01 -32.42 2.01
N LYS A 138 -1.11 -33.17 2.03
CA LYS A 138 -2.15 -32.98 3.07
C LYS A 138 -1.66 -33.34 4.48
N GLU A 139 -0.88 -34.42 4.58
CA GLU A 139 -0.29 -34.83 5.85
C GLU A 139 0.77 -33.84 6.33
N ASN A 140 1.55 -33.29 5.38
CA ASN A 140 2.53 -32.24 5.69
C ASN A 140 1.84 -30.96 6.14
N ASP A 141 0.82 -30.53 5.42
CA ASP A 141 0.01 -29.36 5.79
C ASP A 141 -0.58 -29.50 7.21
N ALA A 142 -1.14 -30.65 7.53
CA ALA A 142 -1.64 -30.92 8.90
C ALA A 142 -0.54 -30.89 9.98
N ARG A 143 0.73 -31.18 9.65
CA ARG A 143 1.87 -31.01 10.57
C ARG A 143 2.28 -29.55 10.68
N LEU A 144 2.38 -28.84 9.55
CA LEU A 144 2.73 -27.42 9.50
C LEU A 144 1.69 -26.56 10.24
N ALA A 145 0.40 -26.87 10.11
CA ALA A 145 -0.67 -26.22 10.85
C ALA A 145 -0.46 -26.28 12.38
N LYS A 146 0.06 -27.40 12.91
CA LYS A 146 0.38 -27.53 14.33
C LYS A 146 1.61 -26.75 14.76
N LEU A 147 2.55 -26.51 13.84
CA LEU A 147 3.69 -25.64 14.08
C LEU A 147 3.29 -24.16 13.98
N ALA A 148 2.35 -23.82 13.10
CA ALA A 148 1.77 -22.48 12.96
C ALA A 148 0.92 -22.08 14.16
N ASP A 149 0.15 -23.04 14.73
CA ASP A 149 -0.60 -22.84 15.96
C ASP A 149 -0.20 -23.86 17.06
N PRO A 150 0.87 -23.57 17.80
CA PRO A 150 1.35 -24.42 18.88
C PRO A 150 0.36 -24.72 20.00
N ARG A 151 -0.73 -23.95 20.14
CA ARG A 151 -1.79 -24.22 21.13
C ARG A 151 -2.40 -25.60 20.91
N THR A 152 -2.46 -26.06 19.64
CA THR A 152 -3.02 -27.37 19.26
C THR A 152 -2.20 -28.57 19.75
N ILE A 153 -0.94 -28.32 20.14
CA ILE A 153 -0.03 -29.32 20.75
C ILE A 153 0.39 -28.92 22.17
N HIS A 154 -0.37 -28.07 22.84
CA HIS A 154 -0.12 -27.59 24.18
C HIS A 154 1.26 -26.93 24.37
N MET A 155 1.81 -26.29 23.33
CA MET A 155 3.16 -25.67 23.34
C MET A 155 4.30 -26.64 23.67
N ASP A 156 4.10 -27.96 23.46
CA ASP A 156 5.07 -29.01 23.81
C ASP A 156 6.22 -29.05 22.78
N ASP A 157 7.40 -28.61 23.22
CA ASP A 157 8.61 -28.54 22.37
C ASP A 157 9.06 -29.92 21.89
N THR A 158 8.79 -31.01 22.67
CA THR A 158 9.14 -32.39 22.26
C THR A 158 8.24 -32.86 21.11
N VAL A 159 6.96 -32.57 21.18
CA VAL A 159 6.01 -32.85 20.11
C VAL A 159 6.37 -32.03 18.86
N ALA A 160 6.65 -30.76 19.03
CA ALA A 160 7.07 -29.87 17.94
C ALA A 160 8.35 -30.38 17.24
N ALA A 161 9.38 -30.78 18.00
CA ALA A 161 10.59 -31.36 17.44
C ALA A 161 10.35 -32.65 16.63
N GLY A 162 9.35 -33.45 17.05
CA GLY A 162 8.90 -34.62 16.31
C GLY A 162 8.23 -34.26 14.98
N LEU A 163 7.40 -33.21 14.99
CA LEU A 163 6.73 -32.68 13.77
C LEU A 163 7.75 -32.09 12.81
N VAL A 164 8.70 -31.27 13.28
CA VAL A 164 9.77 -30.68 12.47
C VAL A 164 10.55 -31.76 11.69
N LYS A 165 10.92 -32.86 12.35
CA LYS A 165 11.65 -33.97 11.71
C LYS A 165 10.87 -34.67 10.60
N GLN A 166 9.53 -34.65 10.66
CA GLN A 166 8.64 -35.34 9.72
C GLN A 166 8.11 -34.41 8.63
N SER A 167 8.25 -33.08 8.79
CA SER A 167 7.75 -32.10 7.88
C SER A 167 8.80 -31.66 6.88
N PHE A 168 8.35 -31.14 5.77
CA PHE A 168 9.16 -30.46 4.78
C PHE A 168 8.58 -29.06 4.52
N PRO A 169 9.45 -28.04 4.33
CA PRO A 169 9.02 -26.66 4.21
C PRO A 169 8.36 -26.37 2.86
N VAL A 170 7.58 -25.30 2.83
CA VAL A 170 6.99 -24.71 1.63
C VAL A 170 7.60 -23.32 1.43
N TYR A 171 8.14 -23.08 0.23
CA TYR A 171 8.73 -21.80 -0.18
C TYR A 171 7.87 -21.19 -1.27
N TYR A 172 7.19 -20.07 -0.99
CA TYR A 172 6.26 -19.43 -1.92
C TYR A 172 6.93 -18.25 -2.62
N ILE A 173 6.86 -18.25 -3.96
CA ILE A 173 7.43 -17.23 -4.85
C ILE A 173 6.30 -16.57 -5.62
N THR A 174 6.29 -15.23 -5.65
CA THR A 174 5.36 -14.42 -6.42
C THR A 174 6.12 -13.60 -7.45
N GLY A 175 5.51 -13.35 -8.60
CA GLY A 175 6.12 -12.53 -9.65
C GLY A 175 5.11 -11.56 -10.26
N THR A 176 5.62 -10.44 -10.74
CA THR A 176 4.84 -9.43 -11.48
C THR A 176 3.62 -8.93 -10.70
N ILE A 177 3.82 -8.43 -9.48
CA ILE A 177 2.82 -7.56 -8.85
C ILE A 177 2.82 -6.19 -9.54
N HIS A 178 3.99 -5.71 -9.96
CA HIS A 178 4.12 -4.54 -10.80
C HIS A 178 4.13 -4.93 -12.27
N SER A 179 3.15 -4.49 -13.02
CA SER A 179 2.95 -4.92 -14.41
C SER A 179 4.05 -4.52 -15.40
N PRO A 180 4.79 -3.38 -15.23
CA PRO A 180 5.95 -3.04 -16.06
C PRO A 180 7.18 -3.92 -15.81
N GLU A 181 7.21 -4.68 -14.72
CA GLU A 181 8.31 -5.56 -14.33
C GLU A 181 8.10 -6.93 -14.98
N THR A 182 8.73 -7.13 -16.11
CA THR A 182 8.28 -8.12 -17.10
C THR A 182 8.98 -9.46 -17.07
N GLY A 183 10.11 -9.62 -16.36
CA GLY A 183 11.00 -10.76 -16.42
C GLY A 183 10.56 -12.00 -15.67
N ALA A 184 10.03 -11.81 -14.47
CA ALA A 184 9.71 -12.91 -13.56
C ALA A 184 8.86 -14.03 -14.18
N PRO A 185 7.78 -13.79 -14.95
CA PRO A 185 6.98 -14.88 -15.50
C PRO A 185 7.78 -15.86 -16.38
N THR A 186 8.66 -15.36 -17.25
CA THR A 186 9.47 -16.21 -18.12
C THR A 186 10.60 -16.91 -17.36
N ALA A 187 11.20 -16.25 -16.36
CA ALA A 187 12.17 -16.86 -15.47
C ALA A 187 11.56 -18.03 -14.69
N LEU A 188 10.36 -17.83 -14.14
CA LEU A 188 9.63 -18.83 -13.36
C LEU A 188 9.15 -20.02 -14.22
N MET A 189 8.76 -19.78 -15.49
CA MET A 189 8.45 -20.88 -16.43
C MET A 189 9.66 -21.82 -16.61
N GLU A 190 10.85 -21.27 -16.85
CA GLU A 190 12.07 -22.05 -17.06
C GLU A 190 12.55 -22.68 -15.74
N MET A 191 12.50 -21.97 -14.63
CA MET A 191 12.83 -22.52 -13.33
C MET A 191 11.93 -23.71 -12.96
N ALA A 192 10.63 -23.60 -13.22
CA ALA A 192 9.69 -24.70 -12.99
C ALA A 192 10.03 -25.94 -13.82
N TYR A 193 10.40 -25.75 -15.09
CA TYR A 193 10.89 -26.84 -15.94
C TYR A 193 12.14 -27.50 -15.34
N ARG A 194 13.14 -26.69 -14.93
CA ARG A 194 14.37 -27.20 -14.29
C ARG A 194 14.06 -28.00 -13.03
N LEU A 195 13.25 -27.44 -12.13
CA LEU A 195 12.85 -28.14 -10.90
C LEU A 195 12.14 -29.46 -11.18
N ALA A 196 11.33 -29.53 -12.24
CA ALA A 196 10.59 -30.74 -12.60
C ALA A 196 11.44 -31.81 -13.33
N VAL A 197 12.43 -31.36 -14.11
CA VAL A 197 13.09 -32.24 -15.11
C VAL A 197 14.56 -32.51 -14.80
N ASP A 198 15.30 -31.52 -14.24
CA ASP A 198 16.75 -31.66 -14.05
C ASP A 198 17.08 -32.74 -13.01
N ASP A 199 17.92 -33.68 -13.44
CA ASP A 199 18.36 -34.80 -12.63
C ASP A 199 19.74 -34.59 -11.98
N SER A 200 20.27 -33.32 -12.04
CA SER A 200 21.46 -32.98 -11.26
C SER A 200 21.23 -33.24 -9.77
N PRO A 201 22.27 -33.62 -9.01
CA PRO A 201 22.16 -33.82 -7.55
C PRO A 201 21.62 -32.58 -6.85
N TYR A 202 21.98 -31.39 -7.35
CA TYR A 202 21.58 -30.10 -6.81
C TYR A 202 20.05 -29.90 -6.88
N ILE A 203 19.46 -30.05 -8.03
CA ILE A 203 18.01 -29.90 -8.24
C ILE A 203 17.21 -31.04 -7.60
N LYS A 204 17.71 -32.28 -7.69
CA LYS A 204 17.10 -33.44 -6.99
C LYS A 204 17.01 -33.19 -5.49
N TYR A 205 18.06 -32.60 -4.88
CA TYR A 205 18.05 -32.31 -3.45
C TYR A 205 16.92 -31.32 -3.11
N ILE A 206 16.80 -30.20 -3.84
CA ILE A 206 15.74 -29.20 -3.63
C ILE A 206 14.38 -29.90 -3.65
N ARG A 207 14.01 -30.53 -4.76
CA ARG A 207 12.65 -31.06 -4.94
C ARG A 207 12.32 -32.26 -4.04
N SER A 208 13.31 -32.95 -3.48
CA SER A 208 13.11 -34.06 -2.53
C SER A 208 13.01 -33.62 -1.08
N HIS A 209 13.27 -32.32 -0.74
CA HIS A 209 13.28 -31.83 0.63
C HIS A 209 12.28 -30.69 0.89
N MET A 210 11.66 -30.12 -0.14
CA MET A 210 10.71 -29.02 0.03
C MET A 210 9.71 -28.94 -1.13
N ILE A 211 8.63 -28.21 -0.92
CA ILE A 211 7.72 -27.78 -1.99
C ILE A 211 8.08 -26.33 -2.36
N VAL A 212 8.30 -26.08 -3.66
CA VAL A 212 8.35 -24.75 -4.23
C VAL A 212 6.97 -24.41 -4.78
N LEU A 213 6.37 -23.37 -4.22
CA LEU A 213 5.06 -22.84 -4.63
C LEU A 213 5.30 -21.56 -5.44
N ILE A 214 4.62 -21.35 -6.56
CA ILE A 214 4.83 -20.22 -7.47
C ILE A 214 3.49 -19.64 -7.89
N THR A 215 3.29 -18.33 -7.71
CA THR A 215 2.29 -17.54 -8.44
C THR A 215 3.03 -16.70 -9.48
N PRO A 216 3.01 -17.08 -10.76
CA PRO A 216 3.91 -16.49 -11.75
C PRO A 216 3.50 -15.08 -12.19
N VAL A 217 2.24 -14.70 -12.01
CA VAL A 217 1.70 -13.38 -12.32
C VAL A 217 0.69 -13.03 -11.25
N VAL A 218 1.00 -12.05 -10.41
CA VAL A 218 0.11 -11.55 -9.35
C VAL A 218 -0.86 -10.52 -9.93
N GLU A 219 -0.35 -9.50 -10.66
CA GLU A 219 -1.19 -8.49 -11.32
C GLU A 219 -1.47 -8.89 -12.77
N VAL A 220 -2.52 -9.69 -12.95
CA VAL A 220 -2.87 -10.28 -14.25
C VAL A 220 -3.41 -9.25 -15.23
N ASP A 221 -4.19 -8.28 -14.72
CA ASP A 221 -4.89 -7.30 -15.54
C ASP A 221 -3.91 -6.33 -16.20
N GLY A 222 -3.00 -5.79 -15.43
CA GLY A 222 -1.98 -4.89 -15.94
C GLY A 222 -0.89 -5.60 -16.74
N ARG A 223 -0.55 -6.85 -16.42
CA ARG A 223 0.37 -7.66 -17.21
C ARG A 223 -0.07 -7.74 -18.66
N ASP A 224 -1.35 -8.00 -18.90
CA ASP A 224 -1.85 -8.16 -20.26
C ASP A 224 -1.85 -6.80 -21.01
N ARG A 225 -2.10 -5.68 -20.31
CA ARG A 225 -1.94 -4.33 -20.87
C ARG A 225 -0.49 -4.02 -21.23
N MET A 226 0.46 -4.41 -20.38
CA MET A 226 1.89 -4.21 -20.67
C MET A 226 2.32 -4.99 -21.91
N VAL A 227 1.81 -6.20 -22.11
CA VAL A 227 2.03 -6.99 -23.32
C VAL A 227 1.46 -6.32 -24.55
N ASP A 228 0.27 -5.72 -24.47
CA ASP A 228 -0.34 -4.95 -25.56
C ASP A 228 0.54 -3.76 -25.96
N ILE A 229 1.00 -2.97 -24.98
CA ILE A 229 1.89 -1.81 -25.22
C ILE A 229 3.19 -2.28 -25.88
N TYR A 230 3.76 -3.37 -25.39
CA TYR A 230 4.98 -3.92 -25.97
C TYR A 230 4.79 -4.42 -27.40
N LYS A 231 3.66 -5.08 -27.71
CA LYS A 231 3.32 -5.47 -29.09
C LYS A 231 3.10 -4.27 -29.98
N TRP A 232 2.48 -3.20 -29.44
CA TRP A 232 2.34 -1.94 -30.18
C TRP A 232 3.72 -1.35 -30.51
N HIS A 233 4.64 -1.33 -29.55
CA HIS A 233 6.01 -0.89 -29.74
C HIS A 233 6.73 -1.69 -30.86
N LEU A 234 6.62 -3.01 -30.84
CA LEU A 234 7.24 -3.87 -31.87
C LEU A 234 6.62 -3.66 -33.26
N ALA A 235 5.34 -3.32 -33.35
CA ALA A 235 4.66 -3.04 -34.61
C ALA A 235 4.99 -1.65 -35.18
N HIS A 236 5.48 -0.71 -34.36
CA HIS A 236 5.77 0.68 -34.71
C HIS A 236 7.22 1.04 -34.33
N PRO A 237 8.22 0.43 -34.99
CA PRO A 237 9.62 0.60 -34.60
C PRO A 237 10.09 2.05 -34.83
N GLY A 238 10.70 2.62 -33.81
CA GLY A 238 11.21 4.00 -33.85
C GLY A 238 10.16 5.07 -33.53
N GLU A 239 8.94 4.70 -33.25
CA GLU A 239 7.90 5.60 -32.74
C GLU A 239 7.89 5.55 -31.20
N ASN A 240 7.48 6.68 -30.58
CA ASN A 240 7.16 6.67 -29.15
C ASN A 240 5.92 5.79 -28.92
N TYR A 241 5.85 5.08 -27.81
CA TYR A 241 4.74 4.23 -27.44
C TYR A 241 4.07 4.69 -26.13
N PRO A 242 2.79 4.37 -25.90
CA PRO A 242 2.10 4.73 -24.68
C PRO A 242 2.83 4.20 -23.45
N HIS A 243 2.92 5.00 -22.39
CA HIS A 243 3.31 4.46 -21.09
C HIS A 243 2.14 3.68 -20.48
N LEU A 244 2.44 2.72 -19.62
CA LEU A 244 1.42 1.95 -18.93
C LEU A 244 0.75 2.83 -17.86
N LEU A 245 -0.49 3.28 -18.14
CA LEU A 245 -1.26 4.12 -17.24
C LEU A 245 -1.93 3.32 -16.12
N TYR A 246 -2.54 2.19 -16.46
CA TYR A 246 -3.23 1.31 -15.51
C TYR A 246 -2.41 0.04 -15.29
N TRP A 247 -1.70 -0.04 -14.16
CA TRP A 247 -0.90 -1.22 -13.79
C TRP A 247 -1.77 -2.37 -13.28
N GLY A 248 -2.98 -2.09 -12.84
CA GLY A 248 -4.05 -2.99 -12.50
C GLY A 248 -5.38 -2.37 -12.90
N HIS A 249 -6.47 -2.84 -12.34
CA HIS A 249 -7.78 -2.22 -12.56
C HIS A 249 -7.89 -0.85 -11.87
N TYR A 250 -7.36 -0.73 -10.68
CA TYR A 250 -7.43 0.48 -9.85
C TYR A 250 -6.10 1.22 -9.78
N VAL A 251 -5.21 0.75 -8.94
CA VAL A 251 -3.96 1.44 -8.60
C VAL A 251 -2.79 1.00 -9.48
N ALA A 252 -1.75 1.86 -9.55
CA ALA A 252 -0.51 1.54 -10.23
C ALA A 252 0.48 0.87 -9.25
N HIS A 253 1.67 1.45 -9.05
CA HIS A 253 2.75 0.90 -8.21
C HIS A 253 2.29 0.54 -6.78
N ASP A 254 1.34 1.28 -6.22
CA ASP A 254 0.86 1.07 -4.85
C ASP A 254 -0.06 -0.15 -4.67
N ASN A 255 -0.27 -0.97 -5.71
CA ASN A 255 -0.84 -2.30 -5.52
C ASN A 255 0.04 -3.16 -4.59
N ASN A 256 1.35 -2.85 -4.49
CA ASN A 256 2.28 -3.40 -3.51
C ASN A 256 2.36 -2.56 -2.21
N ARG A 257 1.25 -1.94 -1.79
CA ARG A 257 1.07 -1.27 -0.48
C ARG A 257 -0.21 -1.70 0.23
N ASP A 258 -0.86 -2.73 -0.28
CA ASP A 258 -2.18 -3.18 0.20
C ASP A 258 -2.10 -4.25 1.30
N ALA A 259 -0.91 -4.70 1.69
CA ALA A 259 -0.77 -5.77 2.68
C ALA A 259 -1.27 -5.40 4.09
N MET A 260 -1.50 -4.13 4.39
CA MET A 260 -2.18 -3.67 5.60
C MET A 260 -3.71 -3.59 5.41
N GLY A 261 -4.17 -2.90 4.37
CA GLY A 261 -5.58 -2.59 4.13
C GLY A 261 -6.42 -3.75 3.60
N MET A 262 -5.79 -4.74 2.96
CA MET A 262 -6.45 -5.91 2.37
C MET A 262 -7.60 -5.50 1.45
N THR A 263 -7.34 -4.51 0.63
CA THR A 263 -8.35 -3.88 -0.23
C THR A 263 -8.46 -4.59 -1.58
N LEU A 264 -7.35 -5.06 -2.13
CA LEU A 264 -7.28 -5.65 -3.46
C LEU A 264 -7.43 -7.19 -3.42
N ASN A 265 -8.08 -7.74 -4.44
CA ASN A 265 -8.25 -9.20 -4.57
C ASN A 265 -6.91 -9.93 -4.66
N LEU A 266 -5.93 -9.34 -5.35
CA LEU A 266 -4.61 -9.94 -5.48
C LEU A 266 -3.94 -10.20 -4.12
N THR A 267 -4.01 -9.23 -3.20
CA THR A 267 -3.45 -9.33 -1.85
C THR A 267 -4.15 -10.43 -1.05
N ASN A 268 -5.50 -10.44 -1.08
CA ASN A 268 -6.30 -11.46 -0.40
C ASN A 268 -5.98 -12.87 -0.94
N ASN A 269 -5.93 -13.05 -2.26
CA ASN A 269 -5.64 -14.34 -2.90
C ASN A 269 -4.24 -14.88 -2.53
N VAL A 270 -3.23 -13.98 -2.46
CA VAL A 270 -1.88 -14.35 -2.07
C VAL A 270 -1.80 -14.72 -0.59
N LEU A 271 -2.42 -13.94 0.31
CA LEU A 271 -2.42 -14.24 1.75
C LEU A 271 -3.14 -15.56 2.04
N ASP A 272 -4.33 -15.77 1.47
CA ASP A 272 -5.09 -17.02 1.65
C ASP A 272 -4.29 -18.24 1.14
N THR A 273 -3.58 -18.08 0.02
CA THR A 273 -2.70 -19.13 -0.51
C THR A 273 -1.54 -19.38 0.46
N TYR A 274 -0.84 -18.33 0.90
CA TYR A 274 0.28 -18.42 1.83
C TYR A 274 -0.12 -19.13 3.13
N LEU A 275 -1.23 -18.75 3.73
CA LEU A 275 -1.71 -19.32 5.00
C LEU A 275 -2.27 -20.73 4.83
N SER A 276 -3.00 -21.03 3.74
CA SER A 276 -3.55 -22.37 3.51
C SER A 276 -2.46 -23.42 3.24
N TRP A 277 -1.30 -23.03 2.76
CA TRP A 277 -0.13 -23.89 2.59
C TRP A 277 0.82 -23.86 3.78
N HIS A 278 0.57 -23.03 4.78
CA HIS A 278 1.46 -22.79 5.92
C HIS A 278 2.90 -22.58 5.46
N ALA A 279 3.09 -21.76 4.40
CA ALA A 279 4.39 -21.52 3.82
C ALA A 279 5.32 -20.78 4.81
N GLN A 280 6.61 -21.11 4.81
CA GLN A 280 7.58 -20.46 5.69
C GLN A 280 8.16 -19.19 5.10
N VAL A 281 8.09 -19.03 3.78
CA VAL A 281 8.63 -17.87 3.04
C VAL A 281 7.60 -17.37 2.04
N LEU A 282 7.49 -16.04 1.93
CA LEU A 282 6.92 -15.35 0.77
C LEU A 282 8.02 -14.51 0.14
N HIS A 283 8.34 -14.81 -1.12
CA HIS A 283 9.42 -14.19 -1.88
C HIS A 283 8.86 -13.51 -3.12
N ASP A 284 8.84 -12.18 -3.13
CA ASP A 284 8.32 -11.39 -4.22
C ASP A 284 9.42 -10.99 -5.21
N LEU A 285 9.11 -10.94 -6.52
CA LEU A 285 10.08 -10.65 -7.58
C LEU A 285 9.72 -9.36 -8.28
N HIS A 286 10.68 -8.42 -8.29
CA HIS A 286 10.58 -7.08 -8.83
C HIS A 286 11.72 -6.72 -9.79
N GLU A 287 11.61 -5.55 -10.45
CA GLU A 287 12.60 -5.03 -11.41
C GLU A 287 12.71 -3.50 -11.33
N SER A 288 13.60 -2.97 -10.50
CA SER A 288 13.80 -1.52 -10.44
C SER A 288 15.27 -1.09 -10.32
N VAL A 289 16.18 -1.99 -9.91
CA VAL A 289 17.56 -1.64 -9.62
C VAL A 289 18.56 -2.48 -10.41
N PRO A 290 19.81 -1.98 -10.60
CA PRO A 290 20.80 -2.63 -11.42
C PRO A 290 21.20 -4.02 -10.92
N PHE A 291 21.15 -4.96 -11.79
CA PHE A 291 21.52 -6.37 -11.74
C PHE A 291 20.65 -7.17 -10.78
N LEU A 292 20.98 -7.25 -9.47
CA LEU A 292 20.10 -7.89 -8.48
C LEU A 292 20.32 -7.29 -7.09
N TYR A 293 19.26 -6.71 -6.56
CA TYR A 293 19.17 -6.28 -5.17
C TYR A 293 18.33 -7.28 -4.36
N ASP A 294 18.92 -7.80 -3.29
CA ASP A 294 18.24 -8.69 -2.35
C ASP A 294 17.78 -7.88 -1.14
N ASN A 295 16.56 -7.33 -1.21
CA ASN A 295 15.95 -6.57 -0.12
C ASN A 295 15.52 -7.46 1.07
N THR A 296 15.92 -8.72 1.10
CA THR A 296 15.68 -9.58 2.27
C THR A 296 16.29 -8.97 3.53
N VAL A 297 17.46 -8.36 3.43
CA VAL A 297 18.06 -7.59 4.53
C VAL A 297 17.50 -6.17 4.58
N GLY A 298 17.64 -5.41 3.49
CA GLY A 298 17.23 -4.00 3.42
C GLY A 298 17.99 -3.08 4.37
N ASP A 299 17.61 -1.82 4.40
CA ASP A 299 18.12 -0.84 5.35
C ASP A 299 17.24 -0.79 6.61
N GLY A 300 17.87 -0.43 7.74
CA GLY A 300 17.12 -0.11 8.97
C GLY A 300 16.43 1.26 8.88
N PRO A 301 15.54 1.58 9.84
CA PRO A 301 15.15 0.70 10.93
C PRO A 301 14.24 -0.44 10.45
N TYR A 302 14.28 -1.56 11.15
CA TYR A 302 13.38 -2.67 10.87
C TYR A 302 12.04 -2.48 11.60
N ASN A 303 10.98 -3.05 11.05
CA ASN A 303 9.66 -3.01 11.67
C ASN A 303 9.72 -3.54 13.11
N ALA A 304 9.18 -2.76 14.06
CA ALA A 304 9.27 -3.07 15.49
C ALA A 304 8.43 -4.28 15.93
N TRP A 305 7.48 -4.72 15.11
CA TRP A 305 6.54 -5.78 15.48
C TRP A 305 6.95 -7.18 15.02
N VAL A 306 7.92 -7.30 14.10
CA VAL A 306 8.42 -8.60 13.67
C VAL A 306 9.10 -9.36 14.81
N ASP A 307 9.11 -10.68 14.72
CA ASP A 307 9.86 -11.49 15.68
C ASP A 307 11.36 -11.25 15.54
N PRO A 308 12.14 -11.05 16.63
CA PRO A 308 13.58 -10.79 16.55
C PRO A 308 14.37 -11.83 15.76
N THR A 309 13.96 -13.11 15.77
CA THR A 309 14.58 -14.17 14.97
C THR A 309 14.49 -13.89 13.46
N LEU A 310 13.48 -13.16 13.01
CA LEU A 310 13.33 -12.82 11.60
C LEU A 310 14.47 -11.92 11.10
N ASN A 311 14.98 -11.01 11.94
CA ASN A 311 16.13 -10.17 11.59
C ASN A 311 17.37 -11.01 11.29
N ASP A 312 17.61 -12.06 12.10
CA ASP A 312 18.71 -12.99 11.88
C ASP A 312 18.47 -13.85 10.62
N GLU A 313 17.24 -14.32 10.40
CA GLU A 313 16.86 -15.07 9.19
C GLU A 313 17.05 -14.23 7.91
N TRP A 314 16.70 -12.95 7.94
CA TRP A 314 16.96 -12.02 6.83
C TRP A 314 18.46 -11.89 6.56
N ALA A 315 19.26 -11.65 7.59
CA ALA A 315 20.71 -11.52 7.44
C ALA A 315 21.35 -12.82 6.90
N GLU A 316 20.95 -13.97 7.43
CA GLU A 316 21.49 -15.28 7.01
C GLU A 316 21.14 -15.58 5.54
N LEU A 317 19.89 -15.41 5.13
CA LEU A 317 19.45 -15.70 3.78
C LEU A 317 20.02 -14.71 2.75
N GLY A 318 19.96 -13.41 3.04
CA GLY A 318 20.41 -12.36 2.13
C GLY A 318 21.92 -12.43 1.89
N TRP A 319 22.73 -12.50 2.96
CA TRP A 319 24.18 -12.58 2.80
C TRP A 319 24.65 -13.92 2.22
N ASN A 320 23.95 -15.03 2.50
CA ASN A 320 24.22 -16.28 1.83
C ASN A 320 24.02 -16.14 0.31
N ASN A 321 22.91 -15.53 -0.12
CA ASN A 321 22.62 -15.32 -1.54
C ASN A 321 23.71 -14.47 -2.21
N VAL A 322 24.06 -13.31 -1.63
CA VAL A 322 25.14 -12.45 -2.14
C VAL A 322 26.46 -13.24 -2.26
N GLY A 323 26.83 -13.99 -1.24
CA GLY A 323 28.05 -14.80 -1.24
C GLY A 323 28.05 -15.89 -2.32
N GLN A 324 26.93 -16.60 -2.49
CA GLN A 324 26.81 -17.62 -3.54
C GLN A 324 26.90 -17.03 -4.96
N MET A 325 26.21 -15.91 -5.20
CA MET A 325 26.26 -15.23 -6.50
C MET A 325 27.67 -14.73 -6.83
N GLN A 326 28.40 -14.19 -5.84
CA GLN A 326 29.82 -13.82 -6.01
C GLN A 326 30.71 -15.01 -6.31
N ASN A 327 30.54 -16.14 -5.62
CA ASN A 327 31.28 -17.39 -5.87
C ASN A 327 31.03 -17.92 -7.30
N LEU A 328 29.84 -17.68 -7.86
CA LEU A 328 29.52 -18.01 -9.24
C LEU A 328 30.05 -16.99 -10.26
N GLY A 329 30.68 -15.89 -9.80
CA GLY A 329 31.25 -14.86 -10.63
C GLY A 329 30.27 -13.86 -11.21
N MET A 330 29.05 -13.80 -10.70
CA MET A 330 28.01 -12.87 -11.13
C MET A 330 28.14 -11.55 -10.37
N PRO A 331 28.43 -10.41 -11.05
CA PRO A 331 28.58 -9.11 -10.39
C PRO A 331 27.23 -8.45 -10.05
N GLY A 332 27.26 -7.40 -9.23
CA GLY A 332 26.12 -6.51 -9.01
C GLY A 332 25.02 -7.10 -8.11
N VAL A 333 25.37 -8.01 -7.20
CA VAL A 333 24.42 -8.53 -6.21
C VAL A 333 24.71 -7.92 -4.84
N TYR A 334 23.71 -7.31 -4.22
CA TYR A 334 23.86 -6.57 -2.97
C TYR A 334 22.57 -6.53 -2.16
N THR A 335 22.58 -5.97 -0.91
CA THR A 335 21.49 -6.14 0.08
C THR A 335 21.04 -4.85 0.76
N HIS A 336 21.70 -3.71 0.55
CA HIS A 336 21.43 -2.44 1.25
C HIS A 336 21.51 -1.26 0.29
N GLY A 337 20.98 -0.12 0.72
CA GLY A 337 21.16 1.17 0.06
C GLY A 337 19.98 1.67 -0.76
N ASP A 338 18.90 0.90 -0.91
CA ASP A 338 17.75 1.29 -1.72
C ASP A 338 16.43 1.38 -0.92
N PHE A 339 16.08 0.34 -0.17
CA PHE A 339 14.81 0.27 0.58
C PHE A 339 15.02 -0.07 2.05
N ASP A 340 14.18 0.47 2.94
CA ASP A 340 14.09 0.03 4.31
C ASP A 340 13.07 -1.11 4.50
N THR A 341 13.07 -1.73 5.68
CA THR A 341 12.16 -2.80 6.07
C THR A 341 11.25 -2.38 7.23
N TRP A 342 10.78 -1.14 7.20
CA TRP A 342 9.92 -0.55 8.22
C TRP A 342 8.42 -0.74 7.95
N SER A 343 7.94 -0.28 6.80
CA SER A 343 6.51 -0.34 6.45
C SER A 343 6.06 -1.78 6.16
N PRO A 344 4.99 -2.29 6.79
CA PRO A 344 4.46 -3.62 6.51
C PRO A 344 3.47 -3.65 5.34
N GLY A 345 3.36 -2.57 4.57
CA GLY A 345 2.43 -2.46 3.45
C GLY A 345 2.80 -3.29 2.21
N TYR A 346 4.07 -3.73 2.09
CA TYR A 346 4.52 -4.52 0.95
C TYR A 346 3.98 -5.95 0.98
N LEU A 347 3.70 -6.54 -0.19
CA LEU A 347 3.18 -7.90 -0.30
C LEU A 347 4.03 -8.93 0.46
N MET A 348 5.36 -8.82 0.41
CA MET A 348 6.25 -9.74 1.11
C MET A 348 6.03 -9.75 2.63
N PHE A 349 5.62 -8.61 3.24
CA PHE A 349 5.39 -8.51 4.68
C PHE A 349 4.19 -9.33 5.18
N LEU A 350 3.33 -9.82 4.30
CA LEU A 350 2.34 -10.83 4.67
C LEU A 350 2.98 -12.01 5.40
N ALA A 351 4.17 -12.46 4.95
CA ALA A 351 4.90 -13.53 5.64
C ALA A 351 5.47 -13.06 6.99
N ALA A 352 6.17 -11.93 7.03
CA ALA A 352 6.80 -11.41 8.25
C ALA A 352 5.81 -11.21 9.39
N MET A 353 4.63 -10.69 9.08
CA MET A 353 3.57 -10.43 10.05
C MET A 353 2.80 -11.69 10.47
N HIS A 354 2.94 -12.81 9.73
CA HIS A 354 2.34 -14.12 10.02
C HIS A 354 3.41 -15.17 10.40
N ASN A 355 4.46 -14.76 11.12
CA ASN A 355 5.53 -15.60 11.66
C ASN A 355 6.41 -16.30 10.61
N GLY A 356 6.31 -15.90 9.35
CA GLY A 356 7.14 -16.40 8.26
C GLY A 356 8.38 -15.55 8.01
N ILE A 357 8.91 -15.66 6.79
CA ILE A 357 10.07 -14.94 6.30
C ILE A 357 9.65 -14.19 5.03
N SER A 358 9.72 -12.87 5.05
CA SER A 358 9.54 -12.03 3.88
C SER A 358 10.83 -11.92 3.08
N ARG A 359 10.75 -11.98 1.76
CA ARG A 359 11.86 -11.77 0.84
C ARG A 359 11.43 -11.00 -0.39
N LEU A 360 12.36 -10.25 -0.96
CA LEU A 360 12.16 -9.53 -2.20
C LEU A 360 13.45 -9.50 -3.01
N TYR A 361 13.37 -9.73 -4.31
CA TYR A 361 14.42 -9.41 -5.26
C TYR A 361 13.98 -8.27 -6.16
N GLU A 362 14.93 -7.37 -6.43
CA GLU A 362 14.84 -6.43 -7.53
C GLU A 362 15.87 -6.83 -8.58
N THR A 363 15.46 -6.93 -9.82
CA THR A 363 16.37 -7.15 -10.95
C THR A 363 16.39 -5.96 -11.90
N PHE A 364 17.28 -6.00 -12.88
CA PHE A 364 17.48 -4.91 -13.81
C PHE A 364 16.57 -5.09 -15.05
N GLY A 365 15.31 -4.68 -14.94
CA GLY A 365 14.31 -4.79 -15.99
C GLY A 365 14.53 -3.79 -17.15
N ASN A 366 13.96 -4.13 -18.29
CA ASN A 366 13.95 -3.28 -19.49
C ASN A 366 12.54 -2.74 -19.83
N GLY A 367 11.55 -2.97 -18.96
CA GLY A 367 10.15 -2.57 -19.24
C GLY A 367 9.55 -3.29 -20.46
N GLY A 368 10.09 -4.46 -20.83
CA GLY A 368 9.71 -5.25 -21.99
C GLY A 368 10.63 -6.43 -22.17
N ALA A 369 10.89 -6.84 -23.41
CA ALA A 369 11.83 -7.92 -23.74
C ALA A 369 12.94 -7.46 -24.69
N ASP A 370 13.26 -6.20 -24.67
CA ASP A 370 14.33 -5.61 -25.49
C ASP A 370 15.72 -5.93 -24.94
N THR A 371 16.73 -5.82 -25.78
CA THR A 371 18.13 -5.84 -25.40
C THR A 371 18.68 -4.43 -25.51
N GLU A 372 19.01 -3.80 -24.38
CA GLU A 372 19.33 -2.39 -24.30
C GLU A 372 20.73 -2.11 -23.75
N LYS A 373 21.32 -1.01 -24.23
CA LYS A 373 22.52 -0.45 -23.61
C LYS A 373 22.12 0.42 -22.42
N ARG A 374 22.59 0.04 -21.23
CA ARG A 374 22.33 0.77 -19.97
C ARG A 374 23.61 1.45 -19.50
N ILE A 375 23.48 2.68 -19.03
CA ILE A 375 24.57 3.48 -18.45
C ILE A 375 24.13 3.84 -17.03
N LEU A 376 24.89 3.40 -16.05
CA LEU A 376 24.58 3.56 -14.65
C LEU A 376 25.16 4.87 -14.08
N GLY A 377 24.50 5.42 -13.08
CA GLY A 377 25.01 6.51 -12.27
C GLY A 377 26.15 6.06 -11.35
N PRO A 378 27.02 7.00 -10.91
CA PRO A 378 28.15 6.67 -10.03
C PRO A 378 27.75 5.97 -8.73
N ASP A 379 26.63 6.35 -8.12
CA ASP A 379 26.05 5.77 -6.91
C ASP A 379 25.58 4.32 -7.10
N GLU A 380 25.15 3.95 -8.32
CA GLU A 380 24.70 2.60 -8.63
C GLU A 380 25.88 1.62 -8.76
N TYR A 381 27.04 2.05 -9.24
CA TYR A 381 28.20 1.19 -9.46
C TYR A 381 29.37 1.43 -8.51
N GLU A 382 29.26 2.32 -7.52
CA GLU A 382 30.32 2.50 -6.53
C GLU A 382 30.48 1.28 -5.62
N ARG A 383 31.70 1.02 -5.18
CA ARG A 383 32.00 -0.05 -4.23
C ARG A 383 31.77 0.43 -2.81
N THR A 384 30.85 -0.20 -2.12
CA THR A 384 30.59 0.01 -0.69
C THR A 384 30.78 -1.28 0.10
N TRP A 385 30.60 -1.24 1.43
CA TRP A 385 30.70 -2.42 2.28
C TRP A 385 29.60 -3.47 1.93
N TYR A 386 28.44 -3.06 1.42
CA TYR A 386 27.33 -3.92 1.02
C TYR A 386 27.28 -4.19 -0.50
N LYS A 387 28.05 -3.45 -1.31
CA LYS A 387 28.28 -3.67 -2.76
C LYS A 387 29.75 -4.10 -2.99
N PRO A 388 30.21 -5.25 -2.48
CA PRO A 388 31.63 -5.62 -2.58
C PRO A 388 32.06 -5.96 -4.01
N ASN A 389 31.13 -6.40 -4.86
CA ASN A 389 31.30 -6.63 -6.29
C ASN A 389 30.19 -5.87 -7.04
N PRO A 390 30.32 -4.54 -7.24
CA PRO A 390 29.23 -3.69 -7.70
C PRO A 390 28.83 -3.98 -9.16
N PRO A 391 27.68 -3.44 -9.61
CA PRO A 391 27.29 -3.41 -11.02
C PRO A 391 28.37 -2.78 -11.91
N LEU A 392 28.35 -3.09 -13.21
CA LEU A 392 29.24 -2.47 -14.20
C LEU A 392 28.68 -1.13 -14.66
N PRO A 393 29.50 -0.08 -14.82
CA PRO A 393 29.02 1.27 -15.16
C PRO A 393 28.34 1.37 -16.54
N VAL A 394 28.68 0.49 -17.46
CA VAL A 394 28.04 0.39 -18.77
C VAL A 394 27.85 -1.07 -19.11
N VAL A 395 26.65 -1.42 -19.52
CA VAL A 395 26.27 -2.79 -19.83
C VAL A 395 25.24 -2.85 -20.97
N THR A 396 25.30 -3.90 -21.78
CA THR A 396 24.18 -4.29 -22.63
C THR A 396 23.35 -5.32 -21.84
N TRP A 397 22.09 -5.01 -21.57
CA TRP A 397 21.22 -5.83 -20.74
C TRP A 397 20.07 -6.40 -21.57
N SER A 398 19.84 -7.71 -21.44
CA SER A 398 18.77 -8.43 -22.10
C SER A 398 17.81 -9.03 -21.06
N GLN A 399 16.58 -9.30 -21.45
CA GLN A 399 15.64 -10.06 -20.62
C GLN A 399 16.19 -11.45 -20.22
N ARG A 400 17.06 -12.04 -21.06
CA ARG A 400 17.75 -13.29 -20.71
C ARG A 400 18.67 -13.13 -19.52
N ASN A 401 19.37 -12.00 -19.39
CA ASN A 401 20.22 -11.73 -18.24
C ASN A 401 19.38 -11.67 -16.95
N ASN A 402 18.21 -11.01 -16.95
CA ASN A 402 17.28 -11.05 -15.82
C ASN A 402 16.92 -12.48 -15.44
N ASN A 403 16.49 -13.28 -16.42
CA ASN A 403 16.13 -14.67 -16.17
C ASN A 403 17.29 -15.49 -15.58
N ASN A 404 18.52 -15.23 -16.01
CA ASN A 404 19.71 -15.90 -15.46
C ASN A 404 19.96 -15.48 -14.02
N TYR A 405 19.85 -14.17 -13.71
CA TYR A 405 20.05 -13.64 -12.34
C TYR A 405 18.97 -14.16 -11.39
N GLU A 406 17.71 -14.00 -11.74
CA GLU A 406 16.57 -14.47 -10.92
C GLU A 406 16.66 -15.97 -10.63
N GLN A 407 16.80 -16.79 -11.68
CA GLN A 407 16.87 -18.24 -11.51
C GLN A 407 18.09 -18.66 -10.70
N THR A 408 19.27 -18.05 -10.93
CA THR A 408 20.47 -18.41 -10.16
C THR A 408 20.28 -18.05 -8.69
N ALA A 409 19.83 -16.83 -8.40
CA ALA A 409 19.60 -16.36 -7.04
C ALA A 409 18.51 -17.18 -6.32
N LEU A 410 17.39 -17.48 -7.00
CA LEU A 410 16.34 -18.33 -6.44
C LEU A 410 16.87 -19.75 -6.18
N LEU A 411 17.53 -20.39 -7.15
CA LEU A 411 18.06 -21.76 -7.00
C LEU A 411 19.10 -21.86 -5.89
N THR A 412 19.99 -20.87 -5.71
CA THR A 412 20.96 -20.86 -4.62
C THR A 412 20.28 -20.70 -3.27
N THR A 413 19.30 -19.81 -3.17
CA THR A 413 18.54 -19.59 -1.95
C THR A 413 17.68 -20.79 -1.57
N ILE A 414 16.88 -21.34 -2.48
CA ILE A 414 16.01 -22.48 -2.14
C ILE A 414 16.83 -23.74 -1.85
N SER A 415 18.02 -23.91 -2.46
CA SER A 415 18.93 -25.00 -2.11
C SER A 415 19.45 -24.85 -0.67
N TYR A 416 19.86 -23.65 -0.28
CA TYR A 416 20.29 -23.37 1.08
C TYR A 416 19.13 -23.57 2.07
N PHE A 417 17.94 -23.12 1.69
CA PHE A 417 16.73 -23.32 2.49
C PHE A 417 16.39 -24.81 2.66
N ALA A 418 16.47 -25.61 1.61
CA ALA A 418 16.24 -27.04 1.66
C ALA A 418 17.26 -27.76 2.56
N GLN A 419 18.55 -27.34 2.51
CA GLN A 419 19.62 -27.93 3.33
C GLN A 419 19.44 -27.65 4.84
N ASN A 420 18.80 -26.55 5.19
CA ASN A 420 18.56 -26.12 6.56
C ASN A 420 17.08 -26.21 6.96
N SER A 421 16.28 -27.03 6.29
CA SER A 421 14.83 -27.13 6.43
C SER A 421 14.35 -27.29 7.86
N GLN A 422 15.07 -28.07 8.70
CA GLN A 422 14.71 -28.26 10.10
C GLN A 422 14.88 -26.97 10.92
N THR A 423 15.91 -26.18 10.65
CA THR A 423 16.12 -24.87 11.30
C THR A 423 14.96 -23.92 11.01
N TRP A 424 14.59 -23.79 9.75
CA TRP A 424 13.50 -22.90 9.35
C TRP A 424 12.13 -23.32 9.93
N LEU A 425 11.84 -24.61 9.94
CA LEU A 425 10.63 -25.15 10.55
C LEU A 425 10.61 -24.97 12.08
N GLN A 426 11.77 -25.13 12.72
CA GLN A 426 11.92 -24.89 14.15
C GLN A 426 11.73 -23.42 14.50
N ASN A 427 12.32 -22.51 13.72
CA ASN A 427 12.16 -21.07 13.89
C ASN A 427 10.69 -20.66 13.66
N TYR A 428 10.03 -21.22 12.65
CA TYR A 428 8.61 -20.99 12.40
C TYR A 428 7.75 -21.35 13.62
N TYR A 429 8.00 -22.50 14.23
CA TYR A 429 7.36 -22.90 15.48
C TYR A 429 7.67 -21.91 16.62
N PHE A 430 8.94 -21.53 16.82
CA PHE A 430 9.30 -20.63 17.91
C PHE A 430 8.73 -19.22 17.73
N LYS A 431 8.73 -18.68 16.51
CA LYS A 431 8.10 -17.40 16.22
C LYS A 431 6.59 -17.44 16.53
N SER A 432 5.91 -18.51 16.15
CA SER A 432 4.48 -18.70 16.44
C SER A 432 4.23 -18.86 17.94
N LYS A 433 5.06 -19.63 18.65
CA LYS A 433 4.99 -19.81 20.10
C LYS A 433 5.15 -18.47 20.84
N ARG A 434 6.22 -17.70 20.52
CA ARG A 434 6.45 -16.37 21.13
C ARG A 434 5.33 -15.38 20.83
N SER A 435 4.73 -15.43 19.64
CA SER A 435 3.58 -14.59 19.30
C SER A 435 2.37 -14.88 20.19
N ILE A 436 2.17 -16.15 20.61
CA ILE A 436 1.11 -16.56 21.54
C ILE A 436 1.49 -16.21 22.98
N GLU A 437 2.76 -16.37 23.39
CA GLU A 437 3.23 -16.09 24.74
C GLU A 437 3.44 -14.58 25.01
N LYS A 438 3.44 -13.77 23.98
CA LYS A 438 3.69 -12.32 24.01
C LYS A 438 2.90 -11.55 25.09
N PRO A 439 1.61 -11.82 25.39
CA PRO A 439 0.87 -11.12 26.45
C PRO A 439 1.51 -11.21 27.84
N SER A 440 2.21 -12.29 28.13
CA SER A 440 2.87 -12.50 29.43
C SER A 440 4.30 -11.99 29.49
N GLU A 441 4.93 -11.72 28.33
CA GLU A 441 6.33 -11.31 28.21
C GLU A 441 6.48 -9.83 27.89
N ASN A 442 5.86 -9.38 26.79
CA ASN A 442 6.05 -8.04 26.21
C ASN A 442 4.77 -7.19 26.18
N GLY A 443 3.60 -7.79 26.44
CA GLY A 443 2.33 -7.11 26.25
C GLY A 443 2.05 -6.68 24.81
N PRO A 444 0.90 -6.05 24.49
CA PRO A 444 -0.25 -5.99 25.36
C PRO A 444 -0.95 -7.34 25.50
N ALA A 445 -1.88 -7.45 26.48
CA ALA A 445 -2.72 -8.63 26.63
C ALA A 445 -3.84 -8.68 25.59
N ALA A 446 -4.39 -7.53 25.25
CA ALA A 446 -5.45 -7.39 24.25
C ALA A 446 -5.56 -5.94 23.73
N TYR A 447 -6.23 -5.81 22.58
CA TYR A 447 -6.85 -4.56 22.15
C TYR A 447 -8.37 -4.72 22.30
N VAL A 448 -9.02 -3.71 22.89
CA VAL A 448 -10.46 -3.73 23.12
C VAL A 448 -11.13 -2.57 22.39
N ILE A 449 -12.10 -2.89 21.55
CA ILE A 449 -12.99 -1.92 20.89
C ILE A 449 -14.29 -1.89 21.73
N PRO A 450 -14.50 -0.84 22.55
CA PRO A 450 -15.66 -0.78 23.43
C PRO A 450 -16.96 -0.72 22.63
N ASP A 451 -18.04 -1.32 23.17
CA ASP A 451 -19.38 -1.18 22.61
C ASP A 451 -20.00 0.14 23.08
N GLU A 452 -19.49 1.25 22.55
CA GLU A 452 -19.89 2.62 22.85
C GLU A 452 -20.45 3.27 21.56
N ASN A 453 -20.98 4.49 21.70
CA ASN A 453 -21.50 5.26 20.56
C ASN A 453 -20.38 5.62 19.60
N GLN A 454 -20.24 4.86 18.53
CA GLN A 454 -19.27 5.05 17.45
C GLN A 454 -19.87 4.61 16.11
N SER A 455 -19.23 4.98 15.01
CA SER A 455 -19.65 4.58 13.69
C SER A 455 -19.62 3.05 13.52
N ALA A 456 -20.78 2.49 13.19
CA ALA A 456 -20.93 1.05 13.01
C ALA A 456 -20.19 0.58 11.73
N SER A 457 -20.25 1.37 10.65
CA SER A 457 -19.62 1.04 9.39
C SER A 457 -18.09 1.11 9.46
N ARG A 458 -17.51 2.11 10.13
CA ARG A 458 -16.04 2.21 10.32
C ARG A 458 -15.52 1.08 11.20
N ARG A 459 -16.23 0.76 12.30
CA ARG A 459 -15.91 -0.38 13.15
C ARG A 459 -15.97 -1.70 12.38
N ALA A 460 -16.99 -1.89 11.56
CA ALA A 460 -17.11 -3.10 10.75
C ALA A 460 -15.97 -3.23 9.75
N GLU A 461 -15.52 -2.12 9.17
CA GLU A 461 -14.39 -2.13 8.25
C GLU A 461 -13.07 -2.49 8.95
N LEU A 462 -12.78 -1.95 10.13
CA LEU A 462 -11.63 -2.35 10.94
C LEU A 462 -11.67 -3.85 11.28
N LEU A 463 -12.84 -4.35 11.70
CA LEU A 463 -13.03 -5.78 12.00
C LEU A 463 -12.91 -6.66 10.74
N ARG A 464 -13.34 -6.16 9.57
CA ARG A 464 -13.15 -6.83 8.27
C ARG A 464 -11.68 -7.02 7.96
N VAL A 465 -10.89 -5.95 8.05
CA VAL A 465 -9.44 -6.01 7.80
C VAL A 465 -8.77 -7.02 8.73
N LEU A 466 -9.03 -6.95 10.03
CA LEU A 466 -8.48 -7.90 11.00
C LEU A 466 -8.91 -9.35 10.71
N THR A 467 -10.14 -9.56 10.25
CA THR A 467 -10.63 -10.89 9.86
C THR A 467 -9.90 -11.42 8.62
N LEU A 468 -9.67 -10.58 7.61
CA LEU A 468 -8.91 -10.94 6.41
C LEU A 468 -7.44 -11.25 6.73
N GLN A 469 -6.86 -10.57 7.72
CA GLN A 469 -5.53 -10.88 8.26
C GLN A 469 -5.51 -12.14 9.15
N HIS A 470 -6.60 -12.90 9.20
CA HIS A 470 -6.77 -14.09 10.06
C HIS A 470 -6.54 -13.83 11.56
N VAL A 471 -6.73 -12.59 12.01
CA VAL A 471 -6.70 -12.24 13.43
C VAL A 471 -7.95 -12.74 14.13
N GLU A 472 -7.76 -13.47 15.23
CA GLU A 472 -8.88 -13.99 16.06
C GLU A 472 -9.52 -12.84 16.85
N ILE A 473 -10.84 -12.72 16.73
CA ILE A 473 -11.63 -11.69 17.38
C ILE A 473 -12.66 -12.37 18.29
N SER A 474 -12.80 -11.85 19.51
CA SER A 474 -13.82 -12.29 20.47
C SER A 474 -14.73 -11.13 20.83
N ARG A 475 -15.90 -11.43 21.42
CA ARG A 475 -16.86 -10.45 21.90
C ARG A 475 -17.20 -10.72 23.35
N LEU A 476 -17.14 -9.71 24.23
CA LEU A 476 -17.50 -9.85 25.63
C LEU A 476 -18.97 -10.21 25.78
N SER A 477 -19.26 -11.25 26.55
CA SER A 477 -20.62 -11.63 26.96
C SER A 477 -21.00 -11.06 28.33
N GLU A 478 -20.02 -10.70 29.17
CA GLU A 478 -20.18 -10.02 30.46
C GLU A 478 -19.24 -8.82 30.58
N PRO A 479 -19.51 -7.85 31.49
CA PRO A 479 -18.58 -6.73 31.70
C PRO A 479 -17.20 -7.22 32.15
N ALA A 480 -16.13 -6.63 31.56
CA ALA A 480 -14.75 -6.91 31.96
C ALA A 480 -14.09 -5.69 32.56
N THR A 481 -13.51 -5.81 33.74
CA THR A 481 -12.78 -4.73 34.43
C THR A 481 -11.30 -5.04 34.43
N VAL A 482 -10.49 -4.09 33.98
CA VAL A 482 -9.03 -4.18 33.91
C VAL A 482 -8.38 -3.05 34.73
N THR A 483 -7.15 -3.27 35.15
CA THR A 483 -6.33 -2.27 35.81
C THR A 483 -5.60 -1.44 34.75
N ASN A 484 -5.65 -0.12 34.85
CA ASN A 484 -4.82 0.73 34.01
C ASN A 484 -3.39 0.71 34.52
N PRO A 485 -2.36 0.70 33.65
CA PRO A 485 -0.97 0.81 34.08
C PRO A 485 -0.76 2.10 34.87
N ALA A 486 0.00 2.02 35.96
CA ALA A 486 0.36 3.19 36.74
C ALA A 486 1.25 4.12 35.88
N LYS A 487 0.91 5.40 35.78
CA LYS A 487 1.85 6.38 35.19
C LYS A 487 3.13 6.37 35.99
N LYS A 488 4.27 6.04 35.37
CA LYS A 488 5.59 6.26 35.97
C LYS A 488 5.72 7.76 36.21
N SER A 489 5.89 8.19 37.48
CA SER A 489 6.14 9.59 37.80
C SER A 489 7.50 9.99 37.26
N ASP A 490 7.58 11.08 36.50
CA ASP A 490 8.83 11.71 36.03
C ASP A 490 9.65 12.35 37.19
N ASP A 491 9.79 11.63 38.29
CA ASP A 491 10.59 12.06 39.46
C ASP A 491 11.97 11.40 39.47
N ALA A 492 12.76 11.69 38.42
CA ALA A 492 14.22 11.49 38.55
C ALA A 492 14.97 12.49 37.65
N LYS A 493 15.44 13.57 38.28
CA LYS A 493 16.46 14.52 37.80
C LYS A 493 15.99 15.64 36.87
N SER A 494 15.38 16.65 37.44
CA SER A 494 15.56 18.03 36.97
C SER A 494 16.17 18.88 38.09
N ASP A 495 17.28 19.51 37.75
CA ASP A 495 17.91 20.53 38.58
C ASP A 495 16.93 21.65 38.87
N LYS A 496 16.98 22.13 40.11
CA LYS A 496 16.17 23.19 40.66
C LYS A 496 16.31 24.48 39.85
N SER A 497 15.23 24.92 39.21
CA SER A 497 15.00 26.36 39.05
C SER A 497 13.53 26.68 39.36
N ASP A 498 13.35 27.51 40.38
CA ASP A 498 12.07 27.96 40.89
C ASP A 498 11.34 28.82 39.86
N THR A 499 10.22 28.27 39.32
CA THR A 499 9.07 29.10 38.94
C THR A 499 7.83 28.22 39.03
N LYS A 500 6.99 28.50 40.04
CA LYS A 500 5.65 27.95 40.18
C LYS A 500 4.76 28.44 39.05
N SER A 501 4.48 27.60 38.05
CA SER A 501 3.29 27.75 37.25
C SER A 501 2.26 26.72 37.75
N GLU A 502 1.10 27.22 38.19
CA GLU A 502 -0.04 26.40 38.58
C GLU A 502 -0.48 25.56 37.35
N LYS A 503 -0.30 24.22 37.44
CA LYS A 503 -0.91 23.27 36.49
C LYS A 503 -2.43 23.23 36.72
N PRO A 504 -3.26 23.29 35.67
CA PRO A 504 -4.68 22.99 35.83
C PRO A 504 -4.85 21.57 36.38
N ASP A 505 -5.77 21.41 37.35
CA ASP A 505 -6.12 20.11 37.97
C ASP A 505 -6.58 19.11 36.93
N ALA A 506 -5.67 18.34 36.35
CA ALA A 506 -6.02 17.11 35.60
C ALA A 506 -6.59 16.10 36.60
N LYS A 507 -7.85 15.71 36.43
CA LYS A 507 -8.46 14.62 37.22
C LYS A 507 -7.55 13.39 37.09
N PRO A 508 -7.19 12.70 38.21
CA PRO A 508 -6.39 11.49 38.12
C PRO A 508 -7.14 10.48 37.31
N GLU A 509 -6.46 9.84 36.34
CA GLU A 509 -7.04 8.75 35.56
C GLU A 509 -7.54 7.63 36.48
N PRO A 510 -8.71 7.02 36.20
CA PRO A 510 -9.22 5.94 37.01
C PRO A 510 -8.23 4.76 37.02
N LYS A 511 -7.98 4.21 38.19
CA LYS A 511 -7.09 3.04 38.40
C LYS A 511 -7.58 1.79 37.66
N THR A 512 -8.87 1.75 37.30
CA THR A 512 -9.51 0.64 36.60
C THR A 512 -10.40 1.16 35.48
N ARG A 513 -10.56 0.35 34.43
CA ARG A 513 -11.50 0.59 33.33
C ARG A 513 -12.41 -0.64 33.17
N THR A 514 -13.71 -0.41 33.00
CA THR A 514 -14.69 -1.47 32.74
C THR A 514 -15.21 -1.36 31.32
N PHE A 515 -15.14 -2.46 30.58
CA PHE A 515 -15.70 -2.60 29.23
C PHE A 515 -17.09 -3.24 29.31
N PRO A 516 -18.08 -2.71 28.59
CA PRO A 516 -19.43 -3.30 28.59
C PRO A 516 -19.49 -4.61 27.80
N PRO A 517 -20.52 -5.46 28.04
CA PRO A 517 -20.83 -6.58 27.15
C PRO A 517 -21.04 -6.07 25.72
N GLY A 518 -20.66 -6.87 24.73
CA GLY A 518 -20.74 -6.46 23.33
C GLY A 518 -19.43 -5.87 22.79
N SER A 519 -18.49 -5.43 23.65
CA SER A 519 -17.17 -4.96 23.25
C SER A 519 -16.39 -6.06 22.53
N TYR A 520 -15.70 -5.71 21.44
CA TYR A 520 -14.81 -6.65 20.75
C TYR A 520 -13.44 -6.67 21.41
N VAL A 521 -12.86 -7.85 21.49
CA VAL A 521 -11.56 -8.11 22.11
C VAL A 521 -10.68 -8.84 21.10
N ILE A 522 -9.59 -8.21 20.72
CA ILE A 522 -8.51 -8.79 19.94
C ILE A 522 -7.49 -9.30 20.96
N ARG A 523 -7.55 -10.59 21.26
CA ARG A 523 -6.64 -11.25 22.21
C ARG A 523 -5.27 -11.35 21.57
N MET A 524 -4.22 -11.12 22.36
CA MET A 524 -2.86 -11.19 21.84
C MET A 524 -2.20 -12.57 22.06
N ASP A 525 -2.85 -13.49 22.79
CA ASP A 525 -2.43 -14.87 22.94
C ASP A 525 -2.87 -15.76 21.76
N GLN A 526 -2.58 -15.28 20.54
CA GLN A 526 -2.92 -15.91 19.28
C GLN A 526 -1.73 -15.93 18.32
N PRO A 527 -1.70 -16.83 17.31
CA PRO A 527 -0.56 -16.95 16.37
C PRO A 527 -0.23 -15.67 15.62
N TYR A 528 -1.24 -14.92 15.18
CA TYR A 528 -1.06 -13.71 14.37
C TYR A 528 -1.20 -12.42 15.18
N SER A 529 -0.74 -12.43 16.44
CA SER A 529 -0.73 -11.25 17.29
C SER A 529 0.16 -10.11 16.76
N ARG A 530 1.20 -10.42 16.00
CA ARG A 530 2.13 -9.42 15.47
C ARG A 530 1.50 -8.51 14.41
N ILE A 531 0.70 -9.06 13.49
CA ILE A 531 -0.06 -8.22 12.55
C ILE A 531 -1.13 -7.42 13.30
N ALA A 532 -1.75 -7.98 14.32
CA ALA A 532 -2.70 -7.22 15.14
C ALA A 532 -2.02 -6.02 15.84
N ASP A 533 -0.82 -6.20 16.41
CA ASP A 533 -0.03 -5.09 16.96
C ASP A 533 0.33 -4.06 15.89
N ALA A 534 0.86 -4.52 14.75
CA ALA A 534 1.30 -3.63 13.67
C ALA A 534 0.17 -2.72 13.19
N LEU A 535 -1.06 -3.23 13.09
CA LEU A 535 -2.23 -2.47 12.64
C LEU A 535 -2.86 -1.60 13.74
N LEU A 536 -2.85 -2.08 15.00
CA LEU A 536 -3.64 -1.47 16.08
C LEU A 536 -2.84 -0.54 16.99
N ASP A 537 -1.52 -0.59 16.95
CA ASP A 537 -0.68 0.28 17.77
C ASP A 537 -0.08 1.43 16.94
N ARG A 538 0.49 2.40 17.62
CA ARG A 538 1.21 3.52 17.00
C ARG A 538 2.67 3.18 16.79
N GLN A 539 3.26 3.70 15.73
CA GLN A 539 4.66 3.55 15.39
C GLN A 539 5.35 4.91 15.48
N TYR A 540 6.62 4.92 15.87
CA TYR A 540 7.42 6.14 15.88
C TYR A 540 8.78 5.85 15.27
N TRP A 541 9.06 6.52 14.15
CA TRP A 541 10.40 6.54 13.58
C TRP A 541 11.27 7.46 14.44
N ALA A 542 12.38 6.95 14.99
CA ALA A 542 13.22 7.73 15.87
C ALA A 542 13.89 8.89 15.12
N PRO A 543 13.75 10.15 15.59
CA PRO A 543 14.35 11.31 14.90
C PRO A 543 15.88 11.27 14.82
N ASP A 544 16.54 10.51 15.71
CA ASP A 544 17.98 10.32 15.73
C ASP A 544 18.45 9.04 15.02
N ASP A 545 17.53 8.32 14.35
CA ASP A 545 17.89 7.21 13.49
C ASP A 545 18.86 7.67 12.39
N PRO A 546 19.90 6.88 12.06
CA PRO A 546 20.83 7.17 10.98
C PRO A 546 20.14 7.34 9.61
N GLN A 547 19.09 6.58 9.34
CA GLN A 547 18.28 6.71 8.12
C GLN A 547 17.42 7.97 8.21
N LYS A 548 17.73 8.97 7.38
CA LYS A 548 17.06 10.27 7.35
C LYS A 548 16.00 10.39 6.26
N HIS A 549 15.93 9.44 5.37
CA HIS A 549 15.05 9.43 4.20
C HIS A 549 14.30 8.10 4.15
N PRO A 550 13.22 7.96 4.95
CA PRO A 550 12.36 6.78 4.88
C PRO A 550 11.89 6.55 3.45
N TYR A 551 11.86 5.29 3.03
CA TYR A 551 11.44 4.92 1.69
C TYR A 551 9.92 5.08 1.48
N ASP A 552 9.12 4.72 2.50
CA ASP A 552 7.64 4.77 2.44
C ASP A 552 7.07 5.24 3.79
N ASP A 553 5.77 5.07 4.01
CA ASP A 553 5.06 5.51 5.19
C ASP A 553 5.78 5.10 6.48
N THR A 554 5.97 6.07 7.36
CA THR A 554 6.64 5.89 8.66
C THR A 554 5.68 5.60 9.79
N GLY A 555 4.39 5.91 9.60
CA GLY A 555 3.37 5.69 10.61
C GLY A 555 2.00 5.38 10.03
N TRP A 556 1.38 4.40 10.65
CA TRP A 556 0.02 3.97 10.40
C TRP A 556 -0.58 3.58 11.75
N SER A 557 -1.81 3.77 11.98
CA SER A 557 -2.53 3.34 13.19
C SER A 557 -4.00 3.24 12.81
N PHE A 558 -4.49 2.04 12.59
CA PHE A 558 -5.85 1.85 12.10
C PHE A 558 -6.92 2.34 13.09
N PRO A 559 -6.75 2.21 14.43
CA PRO A 559 -7.68 2.85 15.35
C PRO A 559 -7.80 4.36 15.14
N ASP A 560 -6.69 5.05 14.91
CA ASP A 560 -6.65 6.49 14.65
C ASP A 560 -7.18 6.81 13.24
N LEU A 561 -6.67 6.15 12.20
CA LEU A 561 -7.04 6.39 10.79
C LEU A 561 -8.46 5.94 10.43
N PHE A 562 -9.01 4.93 11.12
CA PHE A 562 -10.41 4.53 10.97
C PHE A 562 -11.33 5.33 11.90
N SER A 563 -10.74 6.11 12.81
CA SER A 563 -11.48 6.82 13.88
C SER A 563 -12.39 5.87 14.66
N VAL A 564 -11.82 4.72 15.08
CA VAL A 564 -12.47 3.68 15.88
C VAL A 564 -11.76 3.61 17.24
N PRO A 565 -12.37 4.09 18.31
CA PRO A 565 -11.80 4.04 19.66
C PRO A 565 -11.38 2.62 20.02
N THR A 566 -10.10 2.40 20.23
CA THR A 566 -9.52 1.12 20.60
C THR A 566 -8.60 1.31 21.81
N VAL A 567 -8.67 0.41 22.75
CA VAL A 567 -7.92 0.49 24.01
C VAL A 567 -6.89 -0.62 24.05
N ARG A 568 -5.62 -0.26 24.15
CA ARG A 568 -4.52 -1.17 24.43
C ARG A 568 -4.55 -1.56 25.91
N VAL A 569 -4.73 -2.84 26.19
CA VAL A 569 -4.87 -3.40 27.54
C VAL A 569 -3.65 -4.25 27.86
N THR A 570 -2.89 -3.86 28.89
CA THR A 570 -1.72 -4.61 29.38
C THR A 570 -2.07 -5.61 30.50
N ASP A 571 -3.21 -5.43 31.16
CA ASP A 571 -3.67 -6.32 32.23
C ASP A 571 -4.10 -7.68 31.67
N VAL A 572 -3.28 -8.71 31.90
CA VAL A 572 -3.54 -10.09 31.46
C VAL A 572 -4.85 -10.70 31.99
N SER A 573 -5.48 -10.06 32.98
CA SER A 573 -6.79 -10.52 33.50
C SER A 573 -7.89 -10.48 32.44
N ILE A 574 -7.76 -9.61 31.42
CA ILE A 574 -8.70 -9.54 30.28
C ILE A 574 -8.81 -10.87 29.52
N LEU A 575 -7.74 -11.65 29.44
CA LEU A 575 -7.72 -12.95 28.77
C LEU A 575 -8.59 -14.00 29.47
N LYS A 576 -8.98 -13.75 30.73
CA LYS A 576 -9.86 -14.62 31.56
C LYS A 576 -11.31 -14.13 31.54
N ALA A 577 -11.61 -12.99 30.92
CA ALA A 577 -12.96 -12.46 30.79
C ALA A 577 -13.84 -13.41 29.96
N LYS A 578 -15.15 -13.43 30.28
CA LYS A 578 -16.11 -14.22 29.50
C LYS A 578 -16.35 -13.56 28.15
N MET A 579 -15.99 -14.25 27.10
CA MET A 579 -16.14 -13.79 25.72
C MET A 579 -16.34 -14.97 24.77
N ASP A 580 -17.01 -14.72 23.67
CA ASP A 580 -17.27 -15.71 22.62
C ASP A 580 -16.48 -15.34 21.35
N PRO A 581 -15.88 -16.31 20.65
CA PRO A 581 -15.20 -16.04 19.38
C PRO A 581 -16.20 -15.61 18.30
N VAL A 582 -15.78 -14.68 17.42
CA VAL A 582 -16.60 -14.14 16.32
C VAL A 582 -15.94 -14.47 15.00
N ALA A 583 -16.50 -15.42 14.25
CA ALA A 583 -15.89 -15.92 13.02
C ALA A 583 -15.90 -14.92 11.85
N ASN A 584 -16.85 -13.99 11.79
CA ASN A 584 -16.94 -12.97 10.75
C ASN A 584 -17.37 -11.64 11.40
N ALA A 585 -16.43 -11.01 12.07
CA ALA A 585 -16.67 -9.83 12.89
C ALA A 585 -17.06 -8.58 12.08
N GLY A 586 -16.61 -8.48 10.82
CA GLY A 586 -16.94 -7.38 9.88
C GLY A 586 -18.22 -7.61 9.07
N ALA A 587 -18.96 -8.71 9.30
CA ALA A 587 -20.15 -9.00 8.51
C ALA A 587 -21.23 -7.90 8.65
N PRO A 588 -21.95 -7.55 7.56
CA PRO A 588 -23.03 -6.59 7.60
C PRO A 588 -24.12 -6.98 8.62
N SER A 589 -24.41 -6.09 9.58
CA SER A 589 -25.33 -6.34 10.70
C SER A 589 -26.35 -5.21 10.92
N GLY A 590 -26.57 -4.35 9.93
CA GLY A 590 -27.55 -3.27 10.02
C GLY A 590 -28.97 -3.76 10.27
N SER A 591 -29.75 -2.99 11.01
CA SER A 591 -31.13 -3.34 11.36
C SER A 591 -32.03 -2.11 11.45
N VAL A 592 -33.35 -2.35 11.26
CA VAL A 592 -34.41 -1.35 11.45
C VAL A 592 -35.18 -1.69 12.74
N ASN A 593 -35.27 -0.75 13.65
CA ASN A 593 -35.90 -0.91 14.95
C ASN A 593 -37.02 0.13 15.13
N GLY A 594 -38.06 -0.21 15.93
CA GLY A 594 -39.17 0.70 16.19
C GLY A 594 -40.35 0.50 15.24
N SER A 595 -41.28 1.47 15.23
CA SER A 595 -42.48 1.46 14.42
C SER A 595 -42.78 2.88 13.90
N GLY A 596 -43.28 3.01 12.69
CA GLY A 596 -43.67 4.25 12.03
C GLY A 596 -43.17 4.34 10.60
N ASP A 597 -43.68 5.32 9.85
CA ASP A 597 -43.38 5.50 8.41
C ASP A 597 -42.21 6.45 8.12
N ILE A 598 -41.61 6.99 9.16
CA ILE A 598 -40.42 7.85 9.06
C ILE A 598 -39.25 7.11 9.66
N VAL A 599 -38.11 7.09 8.98
CA VAL A 599 -36.93 6.38 9.47
C VAL A 599 -35.79 7.35 9.64
N ALA A 600 -35.17 7.32 10.82
CA ALA A 600 -33.98 8.09 11.12
C ALA A 600 -32.75 7.17 11.15
N ILE A 601 -31.66 7.60 10.51
CA ILE A 601 -30.34 6.97 10.59
C ILE A 601 -29.35 7.99 11.11
N ASN A 602 -28.68 7.65 12.22
CA ASN A 602 -27.68 8.54 12.81
C ASN A 602 -26.44 8.67 11.89
N ASN A 603 -25.95 9.89 11.71
CA ASN A 603 -24.64 10.14 11.12
C ASN A 603 -23.59 10.22 12.24
N ALA A 604 -22.94 9.13 12.55
CA ALA A 604 -21.78 9.07 13.45
C ALA A 604 -20.45 9.05 12.66
N GLY A 605 -20.43 9.66 11.49
CA GLY A 605 -19.32 9.55 10.53
C GLY A 605 -19.32 8.21 9.80
N GLU A 606 -20.50 7.75 9.40
CA GLU A 606 -20.64 6.48 8.66
C GLU A 606 -20.13 6.62 7.24
N ILE A 607 -19.31 5.66 6.78
CA ILE A 607 -18.75 5.65 5.42
C ILE A 607 -19.76 5.19 4.35
N THR A 608 -20.86 4.59 4.77
CA THR A 608 -21.81 3.92 3.87
C THR A 608 -23.06 4.76 3.54
N LEU A 609 -23.22 5.96 4.12
CA LEU A 609 -24.44 6.75 3.95
C LEU A 609 -24.64 7.24 2.51
N LEU A 610 -23.56 7.54 1.79
CA LEU A 610 -23.66 7.95 0.39
C LEU A 610 -24.14 6.78 -0.50
N GLY A 611 -23.56 5.58 -0.34
CA GLY A 611 -24.04 4.37 -1.03
C GLY A 611 -25.50 4.03 -0.68
N LEU A 612 -25.86 4.15 0.60
CA LEU A 612 -27.25 3.99 1.06
C LEU A 612 -28.19 4.99 0.36
N ARG A 613 -27.76 6.25 0.17
CA ARG A 613 -28.53 7.26 -0.57
C ARG A 613 -28.83 6.81 -2.01
N TYR A 614 -27.86 6.21 -2.68
CA TYR A 614 -28.05 5.65 -4.03
C TYR A 614 -28.93 4.40 -4.02
N ALA A 615 -28.78 3.50 -3.06
CA ALA A 615 -29.64 2.33 -2.90
C ALA A 615 -31.11 2.74 -2.69
N LEU A 616 -31.34 3.87 -2.03
CA LEU A 616 -32.66 4.45 -1.75
C LEU A 616 -32.98 5.67 -2.65
N LYS A 617 -32.57 5.66 -3.91
CA LYS A 617 -32.70 6.79 -4.84
C LYS A 617 -34.15 7.28 -5.01
N ASP A 618 -35.12 6.38 -4.95
CA ASP A 618 -36.55 6.67 -5.14
C ASP A 618 -37.25 7.11 -3.84
N ALA A 619 -36.60 7.00 -2.69
CA ALA A 619 -37.12 7.45 -1.41
C ALA A 619 -36.99 8.97 -1.26
N LYS A 620 -37.86 9.57 -0.46
CA LYS A 620 -37.68 10.94 0.00
C LYS A 620 -36.68 10.95 1.17
N VAL A 621 -35.48 11.46 0.93
CA VAL A 621 -34.44 11.56 1.95
C VAL A 621 -34.16 13.03 2.26
N SER A 622 -34.06 13.34 3.53
CA SER A 622 -33.67 14.67 4.04
C SER A 622 -32.53 14.50 5.05
N ILE A 623 -31.74 15.56 5.24
CA ILE A 623 -30.64 15.63 6.18
C ILE A 623 -31.01 16.60 7.29
N ALA A 624 -30.70 16.23 8.54
CA ALA A 624 -30.96 17.08 9.72
C ALA A 624 -29.85 18.15 9.89
N ASP A 625 -30.25 19.42 9.96
CA ASP A 625 -29.33 20.56 10.10
C ASP A 625 -28.86 20.78 11.55
N ALA A 626 -29.45 20.08 12.50
CA ALA A 626 -29.08 20.15 13.92
C ALA A 626 -29.27 18.77 14.59
N PRO A 627 -28.60 18.50 15.72
CA PRO A 627 -28.81 17.27 16.47
C PRO A 627 -30.23 17.26 17.07
N PHE A 628 -30.76 16.05 17.28
CA PHE A 628 -32.09 15.84 17.87
C PHE A 628 -32.17 14.52 18.64
N ASP A 629 -33.12 14.44 19.54
CA ASP A 629 -33.43 13.19 20.27
C ASP A 629 -34.79 12.64 19.82
N ALA A 630 -34.82 11.33 19.47
CA ALA A 630 -36.06 10.65 19.09
C ALA A 630 -35.98 9.15 19.49
N ALA A 631 -37.12 8.59 19.90
CA ALA A 631 -37.25 7.20 20.34
C ALA A 631 -36.19 6.77 21.38
N GLY A 632 -35.78 7.70 22.27
CA GLY A 632 -34.77 7.46 23.31
C GLY A 632 -33.32 7.35 22.80
N LYS A 633 -33.05 7.79 21.55
CA LYS A 633 -31.73 7.83 20.96
C LYS A 633 -31.37 9.27 20.55
N HIS A 634 -30.09 9.57 20.62
CA HIS A 634 -29.49 10.82 20.11
C HIS A 634 -29.09 10.65 18.63
N PHE A 635 -29.40 11.66 17.82
CA PHE A 635 -29.03 11.76 16.40
C PHE A 635 -28.20 13.03 16.21
N ALA A 636 -27.02 12.88 15.62
CA ALA A 636 -26.11 13.99 15.31
C ALA A 636 -26.62 14.82 14.12
N THR A 637 -26.07 16.01 13.97
CA THR A 637 -26.19 16.80 12.73
C THR A 637 -25.77 15.95 11.53
N GLY A 638 -26.48 16.08 10.40
CA GLY A 638 -26.21 15.27 9.20
C GLY A 638 -26.91 13.91 9.20
N SER A 639 -27.71 13.57 10.22
CA SER A 639 -28.50 12.34 10.26
C SER A 639 -29.58 12.33 9.17
N LEU A 640 -29.80 11.14 8.58
CA LEU A 640 -30.75 10.97 7.49
C LEU A 640 -32.17 10.73 8.01
N ILE A 641 -33.15 11.39 7.39
CA ILE A 641 -34.58 11.20 7.60
C ILE A 641 -35.19 10.67 6.31
N ILE A 642 -35.68 9.43 6.31
CA ILE A 642 -36.13 8.70 5.14
C ILE A 642 -37.63 8.49 5.20
N GLN A 643 -38.32 8.75 4.12
CA GLN A 643 -39.77 8.59 3.95
C GLN A 643 -40.08 7.95 2.59
N ARG A 644 -41.26 7.38 2.42
CA ARG A 644 -41.72 6.81 1.16
C ARG A 644 -40.82 5.71 0.62
N VAL A 645 -40.47 4.77 1.45
CA VAL A 645 -39.64 3.61 1.13
C VAL A 645 -40.36 2.34 1.53
N SER A 646 -40.25 1.24 0.74
CA SER A 646 -40.79 -0.07 1.13
C SER A 646 -39.93 -0.67 2.27
N ALA A 647 -40.56 -1.45 3.15
CA ALA A 647 -39.88 -2.10 4.26
C ALA A 647 -38.73 -3.00 3.79
N ASP A 648 -38.93 -3.75 2.71
CA ASP A 648 -37.91 -4.68 2.16
C ASP A 648 -36.72 -3.93 1.59
N ALA A 649 -36.94 -2.87 0.80
CA ALA A 649 -35.86 -2.05 0.23
C ALA A 649 -35.05 -1.35 1.34
N LEU A 650 -35.74 -0.83 2.37
CA LEU A 650 -35.08 -0.22 3.52
C LEU A 650 -34.25 -1.23 4.30
N ALA A 651 -34.82 -2.42 4.61
CA ALA A 651 -34.13 -3.45 5.37
C ALA A 651 -32.88 -3.95 4.64
N ALA A 652 -32.96 -4.16 3.33
CA ALA A 652 -31.82 -4.54 2.49
C ALA A 652 -30.73 -3.46 2.50
N ALA A 653 -31.08 -2.21 2.22
CA ALA A 653 -30.13 -1.09 2.17
C ALA A 653 -29.46 -0.83 3.54
N VAL A 654 -30.23 -0.86 4.64
CA VAL A 654 -29.72 -0.66 6.00
C VAL A 654 -28.79 -1.79 6.42
N LYS A 655 -29.10 -3.05 6.06
CA LYS A 655 -28.26 -4.19 6.33
C LYS A 655 -26.92 -4.07 5.59
N ASP A 656 -26.97 -3.76 4.31
CA ASP A 656 -25.78 -3.62 3.45
C ASP A 656 -24.90 -2.46 3.92
N ALA A 657 -25.49 -1.31 4.23
CA ALA A 657 -24.79 -0.15 4.78
C ALA A 657 -24.26 -0.36 6.21
N ASN A 658 -24.58 -1.45 6.85
CA ASN A 658 -24.17 -1.77 8.25
C ASN A 658 -24.51 -0.66 9.26
N VAL A 659 -25.68 -0.05 9.14
CA VAL A 659 -26.13 1.03 10.02
C VAL A 659 -27.38 0.62 10.82
N GLN A 660 -27.63 1.35 11.91
CA GLN A 660 -28.82 1.15 12.73
C GLN A 660 -29.87 2.23 12.39
N ALA A 661 -31.01 1.78 11.88
CA ALA A 661 -32.14 2.66 11.57
C ALA A 661 -33.21 2.59 12.65
N VAL A 662 -33.89 3.72 12.89
CA VAL A 662 -34.96 3.83 13.88
C VAL A 662 -36.22 4.34 13.19
N SER A 663 -37.29 3.57 13.25
CA SER A 663 -38.61 4.00 12.78
C SER A 663 -39.28 4.94 13.79
N LEU A 664 -39.78 6.06 13.32
CA LEU A 664 -40.38 7.15 14.07
C LEU A 664 -41.86 7.32 13.66
N THR A 665 -42.70 7.69 14.60
CA THR A 665 -44.12 7.99 14.39
C THR A 665 -44.38 9.43 13.97
N ALA A 666 -43.39 10.33 14.14
CA ALA A 666 -43.43 11.74 13.72
C ALA A 666 -42.04 12.20 13.25
N ALA A 667 -42.02 13.18 12.36
CA ALA A 667 -40.78 13.82 11.94
C ALA A 667 -40.12 14.54 13.13
N PRO A 668 -38.78 14.58 13.21
CA PRO A 668 -38.09 15.33 14.26
C PRO A 668 -38.36 16.84 14.12
N ASP A 669 -38.40 17.54 15.24
CA ASP A 669 -38.61 19.01 15.30
C ASP A 669 -37.27 19.75 15.15
N VAL A 670 -36.67 19.60 13.97
CA VAL A 670 -35.44 20.28 13.58
C VAL A 670 -35.51 20.69 12.11
N ALA A 671 -34.70 21.66 11.71
CA ALA A 671 -34.59 22.03 10.30
C ALA A 671 -34.03 20.85 9.49
N LEU A 672 -34.64 20.62 8.35
CA LEU A 672 -34.27 19.55 7.42
C LEU A 672 -34.10 20.14 6.03
N HIS A 673 -33.04 19.75 5.33
CA HIS A 673 -32.91 20.02 3.90
C HIS A 673 -33.00 18.70 3.08
N ALA A 674 -33.33 18.82 1.80
CA ALA A 674 -33.43 17.68 0.92
C ALA A 674 -32.04 17.13 0.61
N ALA A 675 -31.89 15.80 0.51
CA ALA A 675 -30.71 15.13 0.02
C ALA A 675 -30.97 14.57 -1.40
N PRO A 676 -30.80 15.37 -2.47
CA PRO A 676 -30.91 14.86 -3.83
C PRO A 676 -29.84 13.77 -4.09
N VAL A 677 -30.07 12.92 -5.10
CA VAL A 677 -29.05 11.98 -5.56
C VAL A 677 -28.06 12.74 -6.43
N PRO A 678 -26.78 12.89 -6.00
CA PRO A 678 -25.82 13.67 -6.76
C PRO A 678 -25.37 12.93 -8.04
N ARG A 679 -25.08 13.67 -9.10
CA ARG A 679 -24.44 13.16 -10.31
C ARG A 679 -22.94 13.41 -10.18
N ILE A 680 -22.15 12.34 -10.06
CA ILE A 680 -20.72 12.40 -9.76
C ILE A 680 -19.91 12.09 -11.01
N ALA A 681 -18.90 12.90 -11.30
CA ALA A 681 -17.80 12.54 -12.19
C ALA A 681 -16.52 12.37 -11.38
N MET A 682 -15.74 11.34 -11.71
CA MET A 682 -14.34 11.18 -11.31
C MET A 682 -13.47 11.58 -12.49
N MET A 683 -12.76 12.70 -12.37
CA MET A 683 -11.84 13.19 -13.39
C MET A 683 -10.44 12.68 -13.16
N HIS A 684 -9.82 12.09 -14.20
CA HIS A 684 -8.45 11.66 -14.21
C HIS A 684 -7.62 12.36 -15.29
N THR A 685 -6.29 12.22 -15.18
CA THR A 685 -5.33 12.66 -16.19
C THR A 685 -4.75 11.47 -16.94
N TRP A 686 -4.08 11.73 -18.06
CA TRP A 686 -3.28 10.74 -18.77
C TRP A 686 -1.81 10.69 -18.27
N LEU A 687 -1.54 11.33 -17.12
CA LEU A 687 -0.18 11.39 -16.53
C LEU A 687 0.11 10.18 -15.63
N ASP A 688 -0.78 9.91 -14.71
CA ASP A 688 -0.66 8.84 -13.71
C ASP A 688 -2.03 8.54 -13.08
N THR A 689 -2.24 7.30 -12.64
CA THR A 689 -3.48 6.86 -11.97
C THR A 689 -3.23 6.21 -10.61
N GLN A 690 -1.99 6.28 -10.10
CA GLN A 690 -1.60 5.59 -8.88
C GLN A 690 -2.50 5.92 -7.69
N THR A 691 -2.66 7.19 -7.39
CA THR A 691 -3.38 7.63 -6.19
C THR A 691 -4.87 7.67 -6.41
N GLU A 692 -5.33 8.05 -7.61
CA GLU A 692 -6.76 8.12 -7.92
C GLU A 692 -7.46 6.76 -7.88
N GLY A 693 -6.73 5.68 -8.19
CA GLY A 693 -7.25 4.33 -8.13
C GLY A 693 -7.78 3.93 -6.74
N TRP A 694 -7.20 4.45 -5.67
CA TRP A 694 -7.71 4.25 -4.30
C TRP A 694 -9.09 4.90 -4.11
N TRP A 695 -9.34 6.01 -4.75
CA TRP A 695 -10.65 6.68 -4.73
C TRP A 695 -11.69 5.85 -5.50
N ARG A 696 -11.31 5.33 -6.69
CA ARG A 696 -12.21 4.46 -7.47
C ARG A 696 -12.60 3.21 -6.70
N VAL A 697 -11.63 2.48 -6.15
CA VAL A 697 -11.94 1.26 -5.39
C VAL A 697 -12.80 1.55 -4.16
N ALA A 698 -12.60 2.70 -3.49
CA ALA A 698 -13.43 3.09 -2.35
C ALA A 698 -14.88 3.36 -2.76
N LEU A 699 -15.08 4.10 -3.86
CA LEU A 699 -16.44 4.38 -4.40
C LEU A 699 -17.13 3.10 -4.84
N ASP A 700 -16.44 2.22 -5.56
CA ASP A 700 -17.01 0.97 -6.07
C ASP A 700 -17.39 0.01 -4.91
N LYS A 701 -16.52 -0.17 -3.92
CA LYS A 701 -16.79 -0.99 -2.72
C LYS A 701 -17.92 -0.45 -1.86
N LEU A 702 -18.11 0.85 -1.85
CA LEU A 702 -19.19 1.52 -1.10
C LEU A 702 -20.44 1.76 -1.97
N HIS A 703 -20.49 1.19 -3.16
CA HIS A 703 -21.62 1.27 -4.10
C HIS A 703 -22.02 2.69 -4.45
N VAL A 704 -21.05 3.58 -4.67
CA VAL A 704 -21.25 4.97 -5.08
C VAL A 704 -20.98 5.08 -6.58
N PRO A 705 -22.01 5.23 -7.42
CA PRO A 705 -21.83 5.38 -8.86
C PRO A 705 -21.18 6.69 -9.24
N TYR A 706 -20.33 6.66 -10.27
CA TYR A 706 -19.71 7.84 -10.87
C TYR A 706 -19.46 7.62 -12.37
N ASP A 707 -19.41 8.70 -13.13
CA ASP A 707 -18.87 8.68 -14.49
C ASP A 707 -17.36 8.91 -14.43
N TYR A 708 -16.58 8.02 -15.04
CA TYR A 708 -15.13 8.15 -15.11
C TYR A 708 -14.79 8.94 -16.37
N ILE A 709 -14.24 10.15 -16.18
CA ILE A 709 -13.97 11.10 -17.27
C ILE A 709 -12.50 11.56 -17.20
N ASN A 710 -11.93 11.88 -18.35
CA ASN A 710 -10.56 12.38 -18.44
C ASN A 710 -10.49 13.89 -18.70
N THR A 711 -9.31 14.48 -18.55
CA THR A 711 -9.04 15.90 -18.80
C THR A 711 -9.42 16.33 -20.21
N GLN A 712 -9.28 15.47 -21.22
CA GLN A 712 -9.65 15.76 -22.59
C GLN A 712 -11.17 15.82 -22.78
N THR A 713 -11.92 14.95 -22.07
CA THR A 713 -13.38 15.03 -22.03
C THR A 713 -13.82 16.39 -21.49
N VAL A 714 -13.21 16.84 -20.39
CA VAL A 714 -13.50 18.15 -19.79
C VAL A 714 -13.11 19.29 -20.72
N SER A 715 -12.02 19.15 -21.47
CA SER A 715 -11.59 20.15 -22.47
C SER A 715 -12.60 20.32 -23.63
N HIS A 716 -13.33 19.27 -23.99
CA HIS A 716 -14.29 19.29 -25.09
C HIS A 716 -15.76 19.56 -24.68
N GLU A 717 -16.06 19.41 -23.37
CA GLU A 717 -17.44 19.53 -22.85
C GLU A 717 -17.63 20.86 -22.12
N ALA A 718 -18.27 21.80 -22.79
CA ALA A 718 -18.48 23.13 -22.24
C ALA A 718 -19.59 23.19 -21.17
N ASP A 719 -20.54 22.25 -21.17
CA ASP A 719 -21.70 22.26 -20.26
C ASP A 719 -21.63 21.12 -19.24
N LEU A 720 -20.57 21.09 -18.46
CA LEU A 720 -20.36 20.10 -17.40
C LEU A 720 -21.45 20.16 -16.32
N ARG A 721 -21.99 21.35 -16.03
CA ARG A 721 -22.99 21.51 -14.94
C ARG A 721 -24.33 20.87 -15.29
N SER A 722 -24.70 20.77 -16.55
CA SER A 722 -25.90 20.06 -16.94
C SER A 722 -25.81 18.52 -16.70
N LYS A 723 -24.58 17.98 -16.67
CA LYS A 723 -24.33 16.57 -16.52
C LYS A 723 -24.00 16.19 -15.06
N TYR A 724 -23.22 17.02 -14.40
CA TYR A 724 -22.65 16.71 -13.08
C TYR A 724 -22.98 17.75 -12.02
N ASP A 725 -23.11 17.28 -10.80
CA ASP A 725 -23.26 18.10 -9.60
C ASP A 725 -21.94 18.20 -8.86
N VAL A 726 -21.16 17.12 -8.90
CA VAL A 726 -19.86 16.99 -8.23
C VAL A 726 -18.84 16.46 -9.22
N ILE A 727 -17.65 17.07 -9.24
CA ILE A 727 -16.46 16.53 -9.90
C ILE A 727 -15.42 16.22 -8.81
N LEU A 728 -15.00 14.97 -8.75
CA LEU A 728 -13.89 14.53 -7.90
C LEU A 728 -12.62 14.58 -8.74
N PHE A 729 -11.62 15.28 -8.24
CA PHE A 729 -10.30 15.32 -8.85
C PHE A 729 -9.27 14.84 -7.81
N ALA A 730 -9.11 13.54 -7.74
CA ALA A 730 -8.19 12.87 -6.83
C ALA A 730 -6.72 13.24 -7.12
N PRO A 731 -5.79 13.05 -6.18
CA PRO A 731 -4.36 13.30 -6.41
C PRO A 731 -3.83 12.48 -7.58
N ILE A 732 -2.95 13.07 -8.37
CA ILE A 732 -2.28 12.40 -9.50
C ILE A 732 -1.07 11.63 -9.01
N GLY A 733 -0.32 12.21 -8.04
CA GLY A 733 0.88 11.62 -7.48
C GLY A 733 2.18 11.93 -8.25
N ARG A 734 2.07 12.47 -9.46
CA ARG A 734 3.23 12.86 -10.29
C ARG A 734 2.99 14.14 -11.06
N GLY A 735 4.02 14.97 -11.11
CA GLY A 735 4.08 16.14 -11.96
C GLY A 735 3.76 17.45 -11.23
N ALA A 736 4.12 18.58 -11.89
CA ALA A 736 3.75 19.90 -11.44
C ALA A 736 2.28 20.20 -11.80
N PRO A 737 1.60 21.12 -11.10
CA PRO A 737 0.25 21.56 -11.45
C PRO A 737 0.09 22.02 -12.94
N SER A 738 1.13 22.60 -13.53
CA SER A 738 1.16 22.98 -14.95
C SER A 738 1.00 21.79 -15.90
N MET A 739 1.47 20.59 -15.53
CA MET A 739 1.34 19.39 -16.36
C MET A 739 -0.14 18.94 -16.49
N ILE A 740 -0.99 19.31 -15.57
CA ILE A 740 -2.44 19.06 -15.69
C ILE A 740 -3.00 19.82 -16.89
N ILE A 741 -2.55 21.06 -17.08
CA ILE A 741 -2.94 21.91 -18.22
C ILE A 741 -2.24 21.46 -19.49
N ASP A 742 -0.92 21.35 -19.44
CA ASP A 742 -0.09 21.16 -20.65
C ASP A 742 -0.13 19.70 -21.14
N GLY A 743 -0.29 18.72 -20.22
CA GLY A 743 -0.17 17.30 -20.53
C GLY A 743 1.27 16.83 -20.73
N LEU A 744 1.43 15.78 -21.53
CA LEU A 744 2.72 15.22 -21.90
C LEU A 744 3.34 16.00 -23.07
N PRO A 745 4.67 15.97 -23.24
CA PRO A 745 5.35 16.64 -24.36
C PRO A 745 4.80 16.20 -25.74
N MET A 746 4.50 17.16 -26.61
CA MET A 746 3.92 16.94 -27.94
C MET A 746 4.96 16.59 -29.02
N TYR A 747 6.09 15.95 -28.66
CA TYR A 747 7.10 15.53 -29.61
C TYR A 747 6.81 14.13 -30.17
N GLY A 748 7.11 13.90 -31.44
CA GLY A 748 6.92 12.62 -32.11
C GLY A 748 5.46 12.33 -32.47
N ASN A 749 5.12 11.04 -32.53
CA ASN A 749 3.79 10.54 -32.91
C ASN A 749 2.77 10.64 -31.73
N PRO A 750 1.47 10.62 -32.02
CA PRO A 750 0.43 10.41 -31.01
C PRO A 750 0.64 9.14 -30.21
N LEU A 751 0.26 9.15 -28.95
CA LEU A 751 0.34 8.02 -28.02
C LEU A 751 -1.08 7.47 -27.76
N PRO A 752 -1.58 6.50 -28.53
CA PRO A 752 -2.93 6.01 -28.40
C PRO A 752 -3.10 5.10 -27.18
N TRP A 753 -4.17 5.32 -26.44
CA TRP A 753 -4.68 4.36 -25.45
C TRP A 753 -6.05 3.92 -25.94
N GLN A 754 -6.09 2.83 -26.71
CA GLN A 754 -7.32 2.37 -27.35
C GLN A 754 -7.34 0.85 -27.47
N LYS A 755 -8.54 0.27 -27.29
CA LYS A 755 -8.76 -1.14 -27.59
C LYS A 755 -8.77 -1.36 -29.10
N THR A 756 -7.83 -2.15 -29.61
CA THR A 756 -7.74 -2.59 -31.01
C THR A 756 -7.43 -4.08 -31.07
N ASP A 757 -7.34 -4.67 -32.26
CA ASP A 757 -6.90 -6.05 -32.43
C ASP A 757 -5.46 -6.28 -31.93
N LEU A 758 -4.61 -5.24 -31.99
CA LEU A 758 -3.23 -5.28 -31.50
C LEU A 758 -3.14 -5.05 -29.98
N THR A 759 -4.08 -4.27 -29.44
CA THR A 759 -4.10 -3.84 -28.03
C THR A 759 -5.46 -4.15 -27.38
N PRO A 760 -5.89 -5.42 -27.29
CA PRO A 760 -7.23 -5.79 -26.86
C PRO A 760 -7.52 -5.48 -25.38
N ASN A 761 -6.48 -5.28 -24.55
CA ASN A 761 -6.58 -5.04 -23.11
C ASN A 761 -6.46 -3.56 -22.72
N LEU A 762 -6.16 -2.63 -23.67
CA LEU A 762 -6.16 -1.20 -23.38
C LEU A 762 -7.61 -0.70 -23.27
N THR A 763 -8.16 -0.88 -22.10
CA THR A 763 -9.55 -0.58 -21.70
C THR A 763 -9.56 0.41 -20.53
N ILE A 764 -10.64 0.50 -19.81
CA ILE A 764 -10.99 1.42 -18.70
C ILE A 764 -11.38 2.79 -19.25
N ASP A 765 -10.54 3.45 -20.04
CA ASP A 765 -10.85 4.67 -20.79
C ASP A 765 -10.19 4.59 -22.19
N SER A 766 -10.37 5.59 -23.03
CA SER A 766 -9.85 5.59 -24.40
C SER A 766 -9.52 6.99 -24.90
N THR A 767 -8.34 7.11 -25.54
CA THR A 767 -7.96 8.32 -26.27
C THR A 767 -7.09 7.97 -27.49
N PRO A 768 -7.20 8.70 -28.60
CA PRO A 768 -6.27 8.57 -29.71
C PRO A 768 -4.88 9.13 -29.40
N ASP A 769 -4.75 9.95 -28.37
CA ASP A 769 -3.49 10.55 -27.94
C ASP A 769 -3.54 10.92 -26.46
N MET A 770 -2.70 10.29 -25.66
CA MET A 770 -2.60 10.55 -24.21
C MET A 770 -1.95 11.90 -23.87
N ARG A 771 -1.27 12.54 -24.82
CA ARG A 771 -0.42 13.70 -24.55
C ARG A 771 -1.15 14.99 -24.20
N PRO A 772 -2.26 15.36 -24.85
CA PRO A 772 -2.97 16.59 -24.51
C PRO A 772 -3.48 16.55 -23.06
N GLY A 773 -3.19 17.60 -22.29
CA GLY A 773 -3.74 17.81 -20.96
C GLY A 773 -5.13 18.44 -20.99
N LEU A 774 -5.46 19.11 -19.87
CA LEU A 774 -6.74 19.82 -19.72
C LEU A 774 -6.88 21.02 -20.68
N GLY A 775 -5.78 21.68 -20.99
CA GLY A 775 -5.76 22.91 -21.77
C GLY A 775 -6.46 24.09 -21.10
N LEU A 776 -6.41 25.25 -21.74
CA LEU A 776 -7.08 26.44 -21.20
C LEU A 776 -8.62 26.36 -21.35
N ASP A 777 -9.13 25.70 -22.38
CA ASP A 777 -10.56 25.49 -22.58
C ASP A 777 -11.13 24.61 -21.45
N GLY A 778 -10.48 23.49 -21.13
CA GLY A 778 -10.91 22.64 -20.04
C GLY A 778 -10.84 23.33 -18.67
N LEU A 779 -9.79 24.14 -18.43
CA LEU A 779 -9.73 24.98 -17.23
C LEU A 779 -10.91 25.96 -17.16
N GLN A 780 -11.26 26.60 -18.28
CA GLN A 780 -12.43 27.50 -18.34
C GLN A 780 -13.73 26.75 -18.08
N HIS A 781 -13.88 25.52 -18.63
CA HIS A 781 -15.06 24.69 -18.40
C HIS A 781 -15.19 24.27 -16.92
N LEU A 782 -14.09 23.96 -16.25
CA LEU A 782 -14.10 23.71 -14.79
C LEU A 782 -14.48 24.96 -14.00
N LYS A 783 -13.95 26.14 -14.37
CA LYS A 783 -14.34 27.42 -13.76
C LYS A 783 -15.82 27.70 -13.95
N ASP A 784 -16.35 27.48 -15.16
CA ASP A 784 -17.77 27.66 -15.46
C ASP A 784 -18.63 26.65 -14.69
N PHE A 785 -18.21 25.38 -14.59
CA PHE A 785 -18.88 24.36 -13.79
C PHE A 785 -19.05 24.80 -12.32
N VAL A 786 -17.95 25.21 -11.69
CA VAL A 786 -18.01 25.66 -10.29
C VAL A 786 -18.82 26.95 -10.18
N SER A 787 -18.60 27.93 -11.07
CA SER A 787 -19.29 29.23 -11.02
C SER A 787 -20.80 29.11 -11.14
N GLN A 788 -21.30 28.06 -11.80
CA GLN A 788 -22.71 27.72 -11.98
C GLN A 788 -23.29 26.84 -10.84
N GLY A 789 -22.56 26.67 -9.73
CA GLY A 789 -23.05 25.93 -8.57
C GLY A 789 -22.60 24.46 -8.51
N GLY A 790 -21.57 24.07 -9.26
CA GLY A 790 -20.92 22.76 -9.14
C GLY A 790 -19.99 22.68 -7.93
N LEU A 791 -19.81 21.49 -7.39
CA LEU A 791 -18.82 21.18 -6.35
C LEU A 791 -17.61 20.49 -6.98
N LEU A 792 -16.42 21.11 -6.85
CA LEU A 792 -15.14 20.48 -7.21
C LEU A 792 -14.41 20.07 -5.93
N ILE A 793 -14.06 18.78 -5.81
CA ILE A 793 -13.29 18.25 -4.68
C ILE A 793 -11.89 17.91 -5.16
N THR A 794 -10.87 18.46 -4.49
CA THR A 794 -9.47 18.32 -4.85
C THR A 794 -8.64 17.95 -3.63
N SER A 795 -7.51 17.29 -3.84
CA SER A 795 -6.64 16.82 -2.75
C SER A 795 -5.16 16.88 -3.17
N GLU A 796 -4.27 17.23 -2.26
CA GLU A 796 -2.82 17.28 -2.44
C GLU A 796 -2.40 18.09 -3.70
N ASP A 797 -1.83 17.45 -4.73
CA ASP A 797 -1.37 18.11 -5.95
C ASP A 797 -2.51 18.71 -6.79
N THR A 798 -3.69 18.09 -6.80
CA THR A 798 -4.87 18.67 -7.47
C THR A 798 -5.47 19.86 -6.69
N ALA A 799 -5.31 19.90 -5.37
CA ALA A 799 -5.63 21.10 -4.58
C ALA A 799 -4.63 22.24 -4.87
N GLN A 800 -3.34 21.92 -5.01
CA GLN A 800 -2.34 22.90 -5.46
C GLN A 800 -2.63 23.43 -6.86
N PHE A 801 -3.10 22.58 -7.78
CA PHE A 801 -3.59 22.99 -9.11
C PHE A 801 -4.76 23.97 -8.98
N ALA A 802 -5.78 23.65 -8.20
CA ALA A 802 -6.95 24.52 -8.04
C ALA A 802 -6.57 25.92 -7.47
N ILE A 803 -5.59 25.95 -6.55
CA ILE A 803 -5.03 27.20 -6.01
C ILE A 803 -4.25 27.96 -7.09
N ALA A 804 -3.35 27.30 -7.81
CA ALA A 804 -2.50 27.91 -8.81
C ALA A 804 -3.29 28.54 -9.95
N GLU A 805 -4.38 27.86 -10.37
CA GLU A 805 -5.24 28.29 -11.47
C GLU A 805 -6.38 29.25 -11.04
N GLY A 806 -6.38 29.67 -9.77
CA GLY A 806 -7.30 30.67 -9.24
C GLY A 806 -8.74 30.20 -9.04
N LEU A 807 -8.95 28.89 -8.87
CA LEU A 807 -10.24 28.28 -8.52
C LEU A 807 -10.57 28.44 -7.02
N ALA A 808 -9.57 28.74 -6.19
CA ALA A 808 -9.71 28.89 -4.74
C ALA A 808 -9.18 30.26 -4.25
N PRO A 809 -9.90 31.36 -4.49
CA PRO A 809 -9.47 32.71 -4.09
C PRO A 809 -9.21 32.80 -2.58
N GLY A 810 -8.10 33.37 -2.18
CA GLY A 810 -7.71 33.54 -0.77
C GLY A 810 -7.07 32.36 -0.10
N VAL A 811 -6.94 31.21 -0.81
CA VAL A 811 -6.20 30.03 -0.35
C VAL A 811 -4.83 30.00 -1.01
N PHE A 812 -3.80 29.70 -0.24
CA PHE A 812 -2.41 29.60 -0.70
C PHE A 812 -1.76 28.37 -0.10
N VAL A 813 -0.80 27.79 -0.81
CA VAL A 813 0.01 26.69 -0.28
C VAL A 813 0.95 27.22 0.81
N ASN A 814 0.94 26.60 1.98
CA ASN A 814 1.90 26.90 3.05
C ASN A 814 3.28 26.38 2.63
N ARG A 815 4.24 27.26 2.47
CA ARG A 815 5.63 26.91 2.10
C ARG A 815 6.45 26.66 3.36
N ALA A 816 6.30 25.50 3.97
CA ALA A 816 7.15 25.07 5.06
C ALA A 816 8.52 24.62 4.53
N THR A 817 9.60 25.15 5.14
CA THR A 817 10.98 24.74 4.82
C THR A 817 11.58 24.12 6.07
N GLY A 818 11.93 22.85 6.06
CA GLY A 818 12.48 22.14 7.23
C GLY A 818 11.45 21.32 8.02
N VAL A 819 10.34 20.99 7.40
CA VAL A 819 9.50 19.87 7.84
C VAL A 819 10.11 18.60 7.25
N ASN A 820 10.43 17.64 8.13
CA ASN A 820 10.77 16.28 7.75
C ASN A 820 9.63 15.37 8.19
N LEU A 821 8.88 14.89 7.21
CA LEU A 821 7.72 14.03 7.37
C LEU A 821 7.61 13.16 6.13
N THR A 822 7.50 11.86 6.34
CA THR A 822 7.22 10.88 5.27
C THR A 822 6.11 9.99 5.77
N GLY A 823 4.94 10.03 5.13
CA GLY A 823 3.79 9.22 5.43
C GLY A 823 3.53 9.02 6.92
N SER A 824 2.81 9.93 7.56
CA SER A 824 2.59 9.91 9.01
C SER A 824 1.15 10.21 9.38
N VAL A 825 0.75 9.79 10.57
CA VAL A 825 -0.57 10.07 11.13
C VAL A 825 -0.48 11.28 12.03
N LEU A 826 -1.21 12.32 11.68
CA LEU A 826 -1.20 13.60 12.40
C LEU A 826 -2.57 13.91 13.05
N GLY A 827 -2.54 14.59 14.17
CA GLY A 827 -3.75 15.12 14.82
C GLY A 827 -4.27 16.37 14.12
N ALA A 828 -5.58 16.43 13.93
CA ALA A 828 -6.27 17.60 13.39
C ALA A 828 -7.48 17.97 14.24
N THR A 829 -7.88 19.26 14.21
CA THR A 829 -9.02 19.79 14.96
C THR A 829 -10.01 20.49 14.04
N PHE A 830 -11.30 20.22 14.23
CA PHE A 830 -12.36 20.94 13.55
C PHE A 830 -12.48 22.35 14.11
N VAL A 831 -12.47 23.34 13.25
CA VAL A 831 -12.68 24.76 13.62
C VAL A 831 -14.03 25.28 13.15
N ASN A 832 -14.62 24.64 12.14
CA ASN A 832 -16.01 24.82 11.76
C ASN A 832 -16.79 23.50 11.85
N SER A 833 -17.20 23.11 13.05
CA SER A 833 -18.03 21.93 13.29
C SER A 833 -19.48 22.07 12.77
N LYS A 834 -19.88 23.27 12.33
CA LYS A 834 -21.20 23.51 11.72
C LYS A 834 -21.22 23.27 10.23
N SER A 835 -20.07 23.17 9.57
CA SER A 835 -20.00 22.81 8.16
C SER A 835 -20.64 21.43 7.95
N PRO A 836 -21.48 21.25 6.92
CA PRO A 836 -22.01 19.93 6.55
C PRO A 836 -20.91 18.90 6.35
N VAL A 837 -19.72 19.31 5.89
CA VAL A 837 -18.54 18.43 5.71
C VAL A 837 -18.10 17.80 7.02
N ALA A 838 -18.24 18.51 8.15
CA ALA A 838 -17.86 18.05 9.49
C ALA A 838 -18.95 17.20 10.18
N ALA A 839 -20.07 16.92 9.50
CA ALA A 839 -21.17 16.17 10.10
C ALA A 839 -20.75 14.77 10.57
N GLY A 840 -21.17 14.40 11.78
CA GLY A 840 -20.87 13.11 12.39
C GLY A 840 -19.50 12.99 13.06
N TYR A 841 -18.71 14.05 13.07
CA TYR A 841 -17.42 14.11 13.78
C TYR A 841 -17.55 14.81 15.13
N GLY A 842 -16.59 14.53 15.99
CA GLY A 842 -16.34 15.30 17.21
C GLY A 842 -15.38 16.48 16.95
N ASP A 843 -14.60 16.85 17.97
CA ASP A 843 -13.71 18.01 17.91
C ASP A 843 -12.40 17.76 17.14
N SER A 844 -12.03 16.50 16.92
CA SER A 844 -10.74 16.12 16.35
C SER A 844 -10.84 14.92 15.43
N LEU A 845 -9.85 14.78 14.55
CA LEU A 845 -9.68 13.67 13.62
C LEU A 845 -8.18 13.38 13.48
N ALA A 846 -7.82 12.12 13.38
CA ALA A 846 -6.50 11.72 12.90
C ALA A 846 -6.52 11.71 11.36
N VAL A 847 -5.50 12.30 10.75
CA VAL A 847 -5.37 12.40 9.31
C VAL A 847 -4.03 11.85 8.86
N TYR A 848 -4.02 11.18 7.72
CA TYR A 848 -2.77 10.83 7.05
C TYR A 848 -2.22 12.06 6.33
N SER A 849 -0.91 12.25 6.39
CA SER A 849 -0.19 13.29 5.65
C SER A 849 1.08 12.71 5.03
N ALA A 850 1.21 12.81 3.72
CA ALA A 850 2.37 12.29 3.00
C ALA A 850 3.65 13.11 3.27
N ASN A 851 3.50 14.44 3.38
CA ASN A 851 4.67 15.36 3.38
C ASN A 851 4.45 16.65 4.19
N GLY A 852 3.38 16.75 4.97
CA GLY A 852 3.08 17.95 5.77
C GLY A 852 2.52 19.14 4.97
N LEU A 853 1.95 18.90 3.79
CA LEU A 853 1.25 19.93 3.03
C LEU A 853 0.14 20.57 3.91
N ALA A 854 0.04 21.89 3.83
CA ALA A 854 -0.98 22.68 4.51
C ALA A 854 -1.29 23.94 3.73
N PHE A 855 -2.33 24.66 4.12
CA PHE A 855 -2.73 25.89 3.48
C PHE A 855 -2.49 27.12 4.35
N THR A 856 -2.47 28.30 3.72
CA THR A 856 -2.52 29.62 4.34
C THR A 856 -3.69 30.37 3.74
N ILE A 857 -4.47 31.04 4.58
CA ILE A 857 -5.64 31.81 4.15
C ILE A 857 -5.37 33.30 4.27
N ALA A 858 -5.78 34.05 3.26
CA ALA A 858 -5.73 35.49 3.28
C ALA A 858 -7.07 36.12 2.83
N ASN A 859 -7.41 37.27 3.31
CA ASN A 859 -8.61 38.03 2.90
C ASN A 859 -8.42 38.77 1.58
N THR A 860 -7.35 38.50 0.84
CA THR A 860 -7.02 39.11 -0.45
C THR A 860 -6.69 38.04 -1.49
N ILE A 861 -6.95 38.33 -2.76
CA ILE A 861 -6.61 37.45 -3.88
C ILE A 861 -5.08 37.43 -4.18
N SER A 862 -4.33 38.39 -3.62
CA SER A 862 -2.87 38.41 -3.67
C SER A 862 -2.36 38.44 -2.24
N PRO A 863 -1.51 37.47 -1.88
CA PRO A 863 -0.98 37.42 -0.54
C PRO A 863 -0.01 38.55 -0.36
N GLY A 864 -0.16 39.70 -0.08
CA GLY A 864 0.91 40.67 0.23
C GLY A 864 2.15 39.98 0.83
N ARG A 865 3.20 40.63 1.17
CA ARG A 865 4.32 39.98 1.87
C ARG A 865 3.79 39.35 3.15
N ILE A 866 3.60 37.99 3.10
CA ILE A 866 3.27 37.20 4.29
C ILE A 866 4.43 37.40 5.25
N GLN A 867 4.20 38.10 6.38
CA GLN A 867 5.17 38.11 7.48
C GLN A 867 5.18 36.69 8.04
N THR A 868 6.29 36.01 7.82
CA THR A 868 6.56 34.73 8.54
C THR A 868 6.63 35.05 10.01
N GLU A 869 5.75 34.47 10.82
CA GLU A 869 5.84 34.54 12.26
C GLU A 869 7.21 34.10 12.74
N LYS A 870 7.86 34.95 13.52
CA LYS A 870 9.24 34.73 14.00
C LYS A 870 9.34 33.79 15.20
N ASP A 871 8.27 33.24 15.68
CA ASP A 871 8.30 32.41 16.89
C ASP A 871 8.26 30.93 16.55
N TYR A 872 9.43 30.42 16.13
CA TYR A 872 9.72 29.00 16.05
C TYR A 872 10.05 28.48 17.46
N HIS A 873 9.11 27.80 18.08
CA HIS A 873 9.38 26.98 19.26
C HIS A 873 9.77 25.57 18.81
N ARG A 874 11.07 25.27 18.93
CA ARG A 874 11.56 23.90 18.73
C ARG A 874 10.86 22.98 19.73
N PRO A 875 10.21 21.88 19.28
CA PRO A 875 9.63 20.93 20.20
C PRO A 875 10.71 20.40 21.14
N THR A 876 10.55 20.58 22.44
CA THR A 876 11.50 20.07 23.45
C THR A 876 11.12 18.70 23.97
N GLY A 877 10.48 17.88 23.19
CA GLY A 877 10.12 16.51 23.55
C GLY A 877 10.94 15.52 22.76
N ARG A 878 11.96 14.92 23.36
CA ARG A 878 12.53 13.66 22.87
C ARG A 878 11.56 12.56 23.30
N GLY A 879 10.76 12.06 22.35
CA GLY A 879 10.04 10.80 22.52
C GLY A 879 11.03 9.67 22.23
N GLY A 880 11.42 8.95 23.25
CA GLY A 880 12.14 7.69 23.11
C GLY A 880 11.39 6.62 23.90
N PRO A 881 11.49 5.35 23.57
CA PRO A 881 10.88 4.30 24.35
C PRO A 881 11.53 4.29 25.73
N GLN A 882 10.73 4.49 26.76
CA GLN A 882 11.17 4.47 28.16
C GLN A 882 10.39 3.43 28.98
N ASP A 883 9.56 2.67 28.30
CA ASP A 883 8.75 1.63 28.89
C ASP A 883 9.16 0.27 28.30
N GLU A 884 9.43 -0.71 29.16
CA GLU A 884 9.94 -2.01 28.75
C GLU A 884 8.93 -2.84 27.95
N ASP A 885 7.64 -2.55 28.06
CA ASP A 885 6.61 -3.23 27.30
C ASP A 885 6.28 -2.55 25.95
N ILE A 886 7.05 -1.52 25.57
CA ILE A 886 6.84 -0.75 24.35
C ILE A 886 8.04 -0.92 23.41
N PRO A 887 7.84 -1.38 22.16
CA PRO A 887 8.89 -1.51 21.18
C PRO A 887 9.60 -0.20 20.88
N GLU A 888 10.83 -0.30 20.38
CA GLU A 888 11.62 0.84 19.94
C GLU A 888 10.85 1.76 19.00
N GLY A 889 11.03 3.07 19.15
CA GLY A 889 10.36 4.09 18.33
C GLY A 889 8.97 4.49 18.83
N ARG A 890 8.32 3.71 19.69
CA ARG A 890 7.00 4.09 20.19
C ARG A 890 7.09 5.25 21.17
N ASN A 891 6.24 6.28 21.00
CA ASN A 891 6.06 7.32 22.00
C ASN A 891 5.18 6.81 23.15
N ILE A 892 5.74 6.76 24.34
CA ILE A 892 5.06 6.28 25.54
C ILE A 892 4.29 7.38 26.27
N VAL A 893 4.52 8.64 25.91
CA VAL A 893 3.79 9.75 26.51
C VAL A 893 2.39 9.77 25.90
N ALA A 894 1.38 9.49 26.73
CA ALA A 894 0.00 9.69 26.29
C ALA A 894 -0.15 11.14 25.81
N PRO A 895 -0.64 11.37 24.59
CA PRO A 895 -0.81 12.72 24.08
C PRO A 895 -1.70 13.51 25.05
N GLU A 896 -1.30 14.76 25.36
CA GLU A 896 -2.18 15.65 26.12
C GLU A 896 -3.49 15.80 25.35
N PRO A 897 -4.64 15.91 26.04
CA PRO A 897 -5.89 16.19 25.37
C PRO A 897 -5.74 17.43 24.48
N LEU A 898 -6.17 17.33 23.24
CA LEU A 898 -6.18 18.47 22.34
C LEU A 898 -7.01 19.59 22.99
N PRO A 899 -6.53 20.85 22.96
CA PRO A 899 -7.31 21.96 23.45
C PRO A 899 -8.62 22.07 22.65
N SER A 900 -9.69 22.52 23.30
CA SER A 900 -10.95 22.76 22.59
C SER A 900 -10.70 23.67 21.39
N PRO A 901 -11.22 23.32 20.21
CA PRO A 901 -10.99 24.09 19.00
C PRO A 901 -11.54 25.49 19.17
N LYS A 902 -10.73 26.48 18.78
CA LYS A 902 -11.19 27.88 18.67
C LYS A 902 -11.62 28.14 17.23
N PRO A 903 -12.60 29.04 17.01
CA PRO A 903 -12.89 29.48 15.66
C PRO A 903 -11.61 29.92 14.95
N TRP A 904 -11.45 29.50 13.71
CA TRP A 904 -10.32 29.94 12.91
C TRP A 904 -10.55 31.38 12.45
N GLU A 905 -9.55 32.25 12.59
CA GLU A 905 -9.59 33.62 12.11
C GLU A 905 -8.42 33.85 11.15
N ALA A 906 -8.70 34.43 9.98
CA ALA A 906 -7.65 34.84 9.07
C ALA A 906 -6.74 35.89 9.70
N ALA A 907 -5.45 35.90 9.34
CA ALA A 907 -4.53 36.92 9.77
C ALA A 907 -5.08 38.32 9.46
N PRO A 908 -5.00 39.31 10.38
CA PRO A 908 -5.50 40.63 10.13
C PRO A 908 -4.76 41.29 8.95
N LEU A 909 -5.49 42.04 8.14
CA LEU A 909 -4.92 42.80 7.03
C LEU A 909 -3.94 43.85 7.58
N ASN A 910 -2.81 44.02 6.91
CA ASN A 910 -1.90 45.14 7.18
C ASN A 910 -2.49 46.44 6.58
N GLU A 911 -1.89 47.59 6.88
CA GLU A 911 -2.37 48.88 6.38
C GLU A 911 -2.38 48.99 4.85
N GLU A 912 -1.41 48.38 4.17
CA GLU A 912 -1.31 48.37 2.71
C GLU A 912 -2.44 47.56 2.10
N GLN A 913 -2.66 46.34 2.61
CA GLN A 913 -3.76 45.46 2.18
C GLN A 913 -5.14 46.09 2.44
N SER A 914 -5.29 46.81 3.54
CA SER A 914 -6.54 47.50 3.88
C SER A 914 -6.83 48.72 2.99
N ARG A 915 -5.81 49.32 2.37
CA ARG A 915 -5.99 50.46 1.45
C ARG A 915 -6.37 50.03 0.03
N ASP A 916 -6.06 48.78 -0.34
CA ASP A 916 -6.30 48.30 -1.69
C ASP A 916 -7.59 47.46 -1.79
N ASN A 917 -8.72 48.19 -1.77
CA ASN A 917 -10.07 47.58 -1.77
C ASN A 917 -10.38 46.73 -2.99
N LEU A 918 -9.62 46.86 -4.08
CA LEU A 918 -9.85 46.07 -5.33
C LEU A 918 -9.47 44.61 -5.18
N PHE A 919 -8.57 44.29 -4.25
CA PHE A 919 -8.09 42.93 -4.03
C PHE A 919 -8.70 42.25 -2.81
N LEU A 920 -9.56 42.93 -2.08
CA LEU A 920 -10.27 42.36 -0.94
C LEU A 920 -11.33 41.37 -1.39
N ILE A 921 -11.32 40.19 -0.79
CA ILE A 921 -12.39 39.20 -1.00
C ILE A 921 -13.58 39.60 -0.11
N PRO A 922 -14.78 39.83 -0.68
CA PRO A 922 -15.97 40.10 0.11
C PRO A 922 -16.24 38.98 1.11
N GLU A 923 -16.77 39.32 2.28
CA GLU A 923 -16.93 38.38 3.41
C GLU A 923 -17.66 37.10 3.05
N GLN A 924 -18.70 37.17 2.22
CA GLN A 924 -19.49 36.03 1.74
C GLN A 924 -18.74 35.08 0.79
N TYR A 925 -17.57 35.49 0.26
CA TYR A 925 -16.73 34.66 -0.64
C TYR A 925 -15.39 34.28 -0.01
N ARG A 926 -15.19 34.60 1.28
CA ARG A 926 -13.98 34.18 1.97
C ARG A 926 -13.96 32.68 2.18
N PRO A 927 -12.80 32.03 2.03
CA PRO A 927 -12.66 30.63 2.31
C PRO A 927 -13.03 30.25 3.75
N ASP A 928 -13.75 29.16 3.91
CA ASP A 928 -14.12 28.60 5.21
C ASP A 928 -13.16 27.46 5.58
N VAL A 929 -12.47 27.60 6.71
CA VAL A 929 -11.56 26.57 7.23
C VAL A 929 -12.35 25.58 8.06
N ILE A 930 -12.42 24.34 7.62
CA ILE A 930 -13.17 23.27 8.27
C ILE A 930 -12.29 22.54 9.28
N LEU A 931 -11.09 22.13 8.83
CA LEU A 931 -10.15 21.33 9.61
C LEU A 931 -8.74 21.94 9.51
N ARG A 932 -8.02 21.94 10.63
CA ARG A 932 -6.62 22.36 10.69
C ARG A 932 -5.79 21.34 11.46
N PHE A 933 -4.50 21.32 11.27
CA PHE A 933 -3.59 20.57 12.12
C PHE A 933 -3.71 21.01 13.58
N ALA A 934 -3.48 20.08 14.49
CA ALA A 934 -3.53 20.35 15.92
C ALA A 934 -2.44 21.35 16.35
N SER A 935 -2.71 22.10 17.41
CA SER A 935 -1.80 23.12 17.96
C SER A 935 -0.68 22.52 18.83
N LYS A 936 -0.81 21.26 19.25
CA LYS A 936 0.14 20.53 20.10
C LYS A 936 0.03 19.05 19.85
N ASN A 937 1.11 18.30 20.16
CA ASN A 937 1.15 16.85 20.02
C ASN A 937 0.65 16.40 18.63
N LEU A 938 1.16 17.08 17.61
CA LEU A 938 0.69 16.93 16.25
C LEU A 938 0.93 15.51 15.71
N LEU A 939 2.11 14.92 16.00
CA LEU A 939 2.43 13.56 15.59
C LEU A 939 1.66 12.55 16.45
N LEU A 940 0.87 11.69 15.82
CA LEU A 940 0.22 10.53 16.45
C LEU A 940 0.97 9.25 16.17
N SER A 941 1.45 9.04 14.93
CA SER A 941 2.23 7.89 14.53
C SER A 941 3.13 8.25 13.34
N GLY A 942 4.37 7.79 13.32
CA GLY A 942 5.32 8.03 12.23
C GLY A 942 6.48 8.96 12.58
N LEU A 943 6.90 9.80 11.63
CA LEU A 943 8.01 10.76 11.73
C LEU A 943 7.51 12.19 11.53
N LEU A 944 7.90 13.10 12.41
CA LEU A 944 7.69 14.53 12.22
C LEU A 944 8.80 15.34 12.89
N GLU A 945 9.57 16.07 12.09
CA GLU A 945 10.44 17.13 12.55
C GLU A 945 9.95 18.46 11.95
N GLY A 946 10.13 19.59 12.67
CA GLY A 946 9.69 20.89 12.21
C GLY A 946 8.19 21.16 12.36
N ALA A 947 7.51 20.49 13.27
CA ALA A 947 6.06 20.59 13.54
C ALA A 947 5.54 22.05 13.61
N GLY A 948 6.28 22.98 14.24
CA GLY A 948 5.88 24.38 14.38
C GLY A 948 5.65 25.14 13.07
N GLN A 949 6.06 24.57 11.91
CA GLN A 949 5.80 25.20 10.60
C GLN A 949 4.42 24.84 10.04
N ILE A 950 3.81 23.76 10.55
CA ILE A 950 2.52 23.26 10.07
C ILE A 950 1.44 23.23 11.16
N GLU A 951 1.81 23.35 12.44
CA GLU A 951 0.86 23.47 13.55
C GLU A 951 -0.17 24.59 13.29
N GLU A 952 -1.44 24.30 13.59
CA GLU A 952 -2.59 25.18 13.39
C GLU A 952 -2.85 25.61 11.92
N LYS A 953 -2.12 25.09 10.95
CA LYS A 953 -2.37 25.41 9.54
C LYS A 953 -3.62 24.68 9.03
N PRO A 954 -4.45 25.35 8.21
CA PRO A 954 -5.59 24.73 7.56
C PRO A 954 -5.21 23.57 6.66
N ILE A 955 -6.02 22.49 6.67
CA ILE A 955 -5.84 21.30 5.83
C ILE A 955 -7.10 20.92 5.05
N VAL A 956 -8.29 21.32 5.53
CA VAL A 956 -9.53 21.18 4.75
C VAL A 956 -10.19 22.54 4.69
N VAL A 957 -10.38 23.06 3.47
CA VAL A 957 -10.88 24.40 3.20
C VAL A 957 -11.96 24.34 2.14
N ASP A 958 -13.10 24.96 2.41
CA ASP A 958 -14.16 25.21 1.44
C ASP A 958 -13.98 26.61 0.88
N ALA A 959 -13.62 26.72 -0.41
CA ALA A 959 -13.43 27.99 -1.10
C ALA A 959 -14.61 28.25 -2.05
N HIS A 960 -15.20 29.43 -1.93
CA HIS A 960 -16.32 29.85 -2.77
C HIS A 960 -15.83 30.37 -4.13
N TYR A 961 -16.47 29.91 -5.20
CA TYR A 961 -16.19 30.38 -6.56
C TYR A 961 -17.51 30.53 -7.34
N GLY A 962 -17.94 31.77 -7.58
CA GLY A 962 -19.24 32.04 -8.20
C GLY A 962 -20.41 31.59 -7.30
N GLN A 963 -21.21 30.63 -7.78
CA GLN A 963 -22.33 30.05 -7.02
C GLN A 963 -21.98 28.69 -6.41
N GLY A 964 -20.82 28.12 -6.71
CA GLY A 964 -20.37 26.81 -6.26
C GLY A 964 -19.16 26.87 -5.33
N ASN A 965 -18.58 25.70 -5.12
CA ASN A 965 -17.53 25.47 -4.13
C ASN A 965 -16.39 24.67 -4.69
N VAL A 966 -15.18 24.96 -4.20
CA VAL A 966 -14.01 24.12 -4.35
C VAL A 966 -13.59 23.65 -2.96
N LEU A 967 -13.75 22.37 -2.69
CA LEU A 967 -13.32 21.77 -1.44
C LEU A 967 -11.89 21.25 -1.59
N LEU A 968 -10.96 21.81 -0.83
CA LEU A 968 -9.54 21.50 -0.92
C LEU A 968 -9.11 20.70 0.31
N PHE A 969 -8.39 19.60 0.05
CA PHE A 969 -7.70 18.81 1.05
C PHE A 969 -6.19 18.94 0.87
N ALA A 970 -5.48 19.32 1.91
CA ALA A 970 -4.02 19.30 1.93
C ALA A 970 -3.47 17.88 2.16
N ASN A 971 -4.26 17.02 2.78
CA ASN A 971 -3.99 15.59 2.99
C ASN A 971 -4.80 14.75 1.99
N ASN A 972 -4.47 13.46 1.88
CA ASN A 972 -5.28 12.53 1.11
C ASN A 972 -6.37 11.88 1.99
N PRO A 973 -7.64 12.25 1.84
CA PRO A 973 -8.72 11.69 2.66
C PRO A 973 -9.10 10.25 2.30
N ILE A 974 -8.77 9.77 1.09
CA ILE A 974 -9.07 8.41 0.60
C ILE A 974 -7.77 7.78 0.07
N TYR A 975 -7.06 7.04 0.92
CA TYR A 975 -5.73 6.54 0.64
C TYR A 975 -5.53 5.10 1.12
N ARG A 976 -5.02 4.22 0.25
CA ARG A 976 -4.62 2.81 0.49
C ARG A 976 -5.65 1.93 1.23
N GLY A 977 -6.93 2.32 1.30
CA GLY A 977 -7.91 1.63 2.15
C GLY A 977 -7.65 1.80 3.66
N GLU A 978 -6.76 2.71 4.05
CA GLU A 978 -6.29 2.91 5.43
C GLU A 978 -6.91 4.13 6.11
N THR A 979 -7.33 5.16 5.35
CA THR A 979 -7.82 6.43 5.89
C THR A 979 -9.35 6.47 6.06
N ILE A 980 -9.94 5.37 6.43
CA ILE A 980 -11.41 5.15 6.52
C ILE A 980 -12.12 6.24 7.35
N GLY A 981 -11.47 6.73 8.40
CA GLY A 981 -12.00 7.79 9.27
C GLY A 981 -12.20 9.13 8.59
N SER A 982 -11.48 9.43 7.50
CA SER A 982 -11.59 10.68 6.73
C SER A 982 -12.51 10.58 5.50
N TYR A 983 -12.93 9.39 5.07
CA TYR A 983 -13.88 9.21 3.96
C TYR A 983 -15.17 10.03 4.12
N PRO A 984 -15.79 10.08 5.32
CA PRO A 984 -17.00 10.87 5.50
C PRO A 984 -16.83 12.37 5.23
N LEU A 985 -15.62 12.95 5.30
CA LEU A 985 -15.40 14.35 4.89
C LEU A 985 -15.77 14.56 3.42
N VAL A 986 -15.36 13.65 2.55
CA VAL A 986 -15.67 13.67 1.12
C VAL A 986 -17.14 13.34 0.89
N PHE A 987 -17.66 12.30 1.52
CA PHE A 987 -19.02 11.82 1.30
C PHE A 987 -20.09 12.77 1.84
N ASN A 988 -19.82 13.42 2.99
CA ASN A 988 -20.68 14.49 3.49
C ASN A 988 -20.73 15.67 2.53
N ALA A 989 -19.60 16.09 1.96
CA ALA A 989 -19.55 17.15 0.96
C ALA A 989 -20.39 16.79 -0.27
N ILE A 990 -20.24 15.55 -0.77
CA ILE A 990 -21.03 15.04 -1.91
C ILE A 990 -22.53 15.02 -1.59
N MET A 991 -22.93 14.54 -0.42
CA MET A 991 -24.36 14.50 -0.04
C MET A 991 -24.98 15.89 0.17
N ASN A 992 -24.15 16.91 0.44
CA ASN A 992 -24.56 18.28 0.72
C ASN A 992 -24.08 19.24 -0.38
N PHE A 993 -23.84 18.78 -1.59
CA PHE A 993 -23.21 19.57 -2.67
C PHE A 993 -23.94 20.90 -2.97
N ASP A 994 -25.26 20.94 -2.79
CA ASP A 994 -26.11 22.11 -3.01
C ASP A 994 -26.40 22.88 -1.70
N HIS A 995 -25.75 22.51 -0.58
CA HIS A 995 -26.05 23.04 0.76
C HIS A 995 -24.84 23.59 1.52
N LEU A 996 -23.65 23.62 0.90
CA LEU A 996 -22.41 24.09 1.53
C LEU A 996 -22.42 25.60 1.80
N ASN A 997 -23.08 26.39 0.95
CA ASN A 997 -23.09 27.88 0.95
C ASN A 997 -24.12 28.54 1.86
N ARG A 998 -24.80 27.83 2.74
CA ARG A 998 -25.78 28.51 3.61
C ARG A 998 -25.08 29.25 4.74
N PRO A 999 -25.38 30.57 4.90
CA PRO A 999 -24.95 31.28 6.09
C PRO A 999 -25.54 30.56 7.31
N ALA A 1000 -24.70 30.29 8.32
CA ALA A 1000 -25.18 29.75 9.57
C ALA A 1000 -26.39 30.60 10.03
N THR A 1001 -27.57 30.00 10.11
CA THR A 1001 -28.75 30.65 10.65
C THR A 1001 -28.39 31.11 12.05
N LYS A 1002 -28.47 32.43 12.25
CA LYS A 1002 -28.15 33.13 13.51
C LYS A 1002 -28.97 32.57 14.66
#